data_75ba0d09f3a0ea09f22c003f8a97f36a
#
_entry.id   75ba0d09f3a0ea09f22c003f8a97f36a
#
_cell.length_a   1.000
_cell.length_b   1.000
_cell.length_c   1.000
_cell.angle_alpha   90.00
_cell.angle_beta   90.00
_cell.angle_gamma   90.00
#
_symmetry.space_group_name_H-M   'P 1'
#
loop_
_entity.id
_entity.type
_entity.pdbx_description
1 polymer ?
#
loop_
_entity_poly.entity_id
_entity_poly.type
_entity_poly.pdbx_seq_one_letter_code
_entity_poly.pdbx_strand_id
1 'polypeptide(L)'
;MYAVVTRSCRWWSYALIAALLVPACTGNADGGSSSPDGPSSAAADAPRARSPLRDRPLPEPVPYRDAPEGITLADPAFEPLPGADAHFGRLGGAVYQIEIPHAWNGGLVMWMHGFGELGPEATVAPPDFRRYLVAHGYAWAASSYSSTSLIPQRGADETAALWDHFAREHGRPDWTYASGLSMGGWSSHIAAERYGDRYDGALALCGAAGTVPGLRVSAEYLVAGAYVAGVTQAELDASDDVGRLVEERILPALDDPGTRERFDRIMVDLTGGPRAFAVEGIHDEEDTNFARATLLAAARLAPPRDAPYRLGPDSPVTSEEFDREAVVLPTGDGYDEFSAGMEVTGDLAMPLITLHTTGDGQVPINQAQILRDRVEAAGRSDRLVQRVVEDPGHCGFSTAEQEAAFQALVDWVEHGDRPEGTNLAVDDLTDLDRTFEDHPRVTSESDGVVTLRGRARLDGEPLDARWMGAVVRHDGLVTPCNVTLPPSDNGRFELGVYADEASAGCGRRGSDVLLWTYAGDQRLFATAPVPWPAAGAASVEVEFSTSDPLGAAPAITEFSGEVYDDAGHRREAGGRVEAYVSTTLCGVASIRGSEIYVIGVAGPDSIPGCTAGGPVRFVVDGDEAGESGTNAPEQSTHLDLTVPAP
;
A
#
# COMPACT_ATOMS: atom_id res chain seq x y z
N MET A 1 12.97 13.84 30.05
CA MET A 1 11.75 13.19 30.54
C MET A 1 11.32 12.19 29.47
N TYR A 2 12.18 11.24 29.17
CA TYR A 2 12.03 10.26 28.10
C TYR A 2 12.24 8.87 28.71
N ALA A 3 11.27 8.38 29.41
CA ALA A 3 11.40 7.03 29.98
C ALA A 3 10.06 6.44 30.47
N VAL A 4 9.02 6.41 29.65
CA VAL A 4 7.80 5.62 29.93
C VAL A 4 7.00 5.27 28.66
N VAL A 5 7.59 5.12 27.51
CA VAL A 5 6.86 4.61 26.31
C VAL A 5 7.63 3.45 25.68
N THR A 6 7.97 2.46 26.48
CA THR A 6 8.56 1.20 25.98
C THR A 6 7.75 -0.01 26.40
N ARG A 7 6.44 0.00 26.14
CA ARG A 7 5.60 -1.20 26.07
C ARG A 7 4.38 -0.90 25.23
N SER A 8 4.39 -1.42 24.02
CA SER A 8 3.30 -1.52 23.04
C SER A 8 3.39 -0.64 21.80
N CYS A 9 4.53 -0.60 21.12
CA CYS A 9 4.55 -0.28 19.70
C CYS A 9 5.08 -1.51 18.96
N ARG A 10 4.18 -2.39 18.56
CA ARG A 10 4.46 -3.47 17.61
C ARG A 10 3.86 -3.07 16.28
N TRP A 11 4.67 -2.46 15.42
CA TRP A 11 4.29 -2.14 14.06
C TRP A 11 5.29 -2.70 13.05
N TRP A 12 4.77 -3.43 12.13
CA TRP A 12 5.21 -3.83 10.79
C TRP A 12 6.66 -3.57 10.41
N SER A 13 7.48 -4.61 10.42
CA SER A 13 8.78 -4.65 9.76
C SER A 13 8.68 -5.60 8.57
N TYR A 14 8.71 -5.06 7.36
CA TYR A 14 9.15 -5.83 6.22
C TYR A 14 10.63 -6.10 6.39
N ALA A 15 10.99 -7.34 6.68
CA ALA A 15 12.36 -7.76 6.85
C ALA A 15 13.06 -7.85 5.50
N LEU A 16 13.99 -6.93 5.25
CA LEU A 16 15.03 -7.10 4.25
C LEU A 16 16.05 -8.13 4.76
N ILE A 17 16.18 -9.24 4.05
CA ILE A 17 17.26 -10.20 4.25
C ILE A 17 18.42 -9.84 3.31
N ALA A 18 19.57 -9.65 3.92
CA ALA A 18 20.82 -9.27 3.30
C ALA A 18 21.39 -10.35 2.37
N ALA A 19 21.89 -9.90 1.23
CA ALA A 19 22.63 -10.71 0.26
C ALA A 19 24.01 -11.13 0.79
N LEU A 20 24.38 -12.37 0.58
CA LEU A 20 25.77 -12.87 0.69
C LEU A 20 26.36 -13.13 -0.71
N LEU A 21 27.52 -12.55 -0.89
CA LEU A 21 28.43 -12.59 -2.03
C LEU A 21 28.88 -14.02 -2.46
N VAL A 22 28.92 -14.27 -3.77
CA VAL A 22 29.82 -15.27 -4.37
C VAL A 22 30.34 -14.79 -5.73
N PRO A 23 31.60 -15.07 -6.09
CA PRO A 23 32.34 -14.38 -7.14
C PRO A 23 32.20 -14.96 -8.55
N ALA A 24 32.52 -14.10 -9.52
CA ALA A 24 32.56 -14.34 -10.94
C ALA A 24 33.52 -15.46 -11.38
N CYS A 25 33.12 -16.22 -12.38
CA CYS A 25 34.02 -16.93 -13.29
C CYS A 25 33.65 -16.66 -14.75
N THR A 26 34.62 -16.14 -15.46
CA THR A 26 34.64 -15.81 -16.89
C THR A 26 34.68 -17.05 -17.79
N GLY A 27 33.97 -16.99 -18.90
CA GLY A 27 34.15 -17.95 -19.98
C GLY A 27 33.53 -17.47 -21.30
N ASN A 28 34.39 -17.03 -22.23
CA ASN A 28 34.07 -16.70 -23.61
C ASN A 28 33.68 -17.94 -24.41
N ALA A 29 32.70 -17.84 -25.31
CA ALA A 29 32.68 -18.58 -26.56
C ALA A 29 31.80 -17.89 -27.61
N ASP A 30 32.42 -17.54 -28.73
CA ASP A 30 31.83 -17.03 -29.96
C ASP A 30 30.90 -18.06 -30.65
N GLY A 31 29.85 -17.57 -31.29
CA GLY A 31 29.04 -18.38 -32.20
C GLY A 31 27.92 -17.56 -32.83
N GLY A 32 28.19 -16.94 -33.99
CA GLY A 32 27.21 -16.20 -34.76
C GLY A 32 26.12 -17.06 -35.37
N SER A 33 24.89 -16.57 -35.42
CA SER A 33 23.92 -16.95 -36.46
C SER A 33 22.89 -15.81 -36.64
N SER A 34 22.57 -15.61 -37.89
CA SER A 34 21.79 -14.58 -38.55
C SER A 34 20.34 -14.49 -38.09
N SER A 35 19.87 -13.23 -37.89
CA SER A 35 18.49 -12.83 -37.69
C SER A 35 17.62 -13.00 -38.93
N PRO A 36 16.31 -13.21 -38.79
CA PRO A 36 15.32 -12.78 -39.77
C PRO A 36 14.66 -11.46 -39.30
N ASP A 37 14.35 -10.67 -40.29
CA ASP A 37 13.82 -9.31 -40.24
C ASP A 37 12.56 -9.18 -39.36
N GLY A 38 12.61 -8.32 -38.34
CA GLY A 38 11.46 -7.86 -37.58
C GLY A 38 10.70 -6.74 -38.32
N PRO A 39 9.45 -6.43 -37.94
CA PRO A 39 8.64 -5.42 -38.60
C PRO A 39 9.23 -4.02 -38.45
N SER A 40 9.22 -3.31 -39.55
CA SER A 40 9.73 -1.97 -39.75
C SER A 40 9.22 -0.95 -38.71
N SER A 41 10.08 -0.47 -37.85
CA SER A 41 9.87 0.71 -37.00
C SER A 41 9.93 1.98 -37.88
N ALA A 42 8.79 2.42 -38.39
CA ALA A 42 8.66 3.68 -39.14
C ALA A 42 7.87 4.76 -38.36
N ALA A 43 7.88 4.71 -37.01
CA ALA A 43 7.25 5.72 -36.17
C ALA A 43 8.22 6.50 -35.26
N ALA A 44 9.52 6.38 -35.45
CA ALA A 44 10.53 6.85 -34.48
C ALA A 44 11.22 8.17 -34.83
N ASP A 45 10.68 9.07 -35.68
CA ASP A 45 11.41 10.25 -36.12
C ASP A 45 10.65 11.60 -36.11
N ALA A 46 9.58 11.71 -35.31
CA ALA A 46 9.08 13.03 -34.96
C ALA A 46 9.71 13.44 -33.60
N PRO A 47 10.38 14.63 -33.50
CA PRO A 47 10.89 15.06 -32.19
C PRO A 47 9.72 15.14 -31.21
N ARG A 48 9.83 14.42 -30.06
CA ARG A 48 8.86 14.50 -28.98
C ARG A 48 8.67 15.97 -28.59
N ALA A 49 7.45 16.40 -28.35
CA ALA A 49 7.17 17.72 -27.82
C ALA A 49 7.95 17.94 -26.52
N ARG A 50 8.31 19.16 -26.23
CA ARG A 50 9.04 19.53 -25.01
C ARG A 50 8.21 20.46 -24.18
N SER A 51 8.35 20.34 -22.86
CA SER A 51 7.68 21.22 -21.90
C SER A 51 8.01 22.69 -22.17
N PRO A 52 7.01 23.58 -22.05
CA PRO A 52 7.27 25.02 -22.01
C PRO A 52 8.19 25.46 -20.85
N LEU A 53 8.33 24.64 -19.81
CA LEU A 53 9.24 24.92 -18.69
C LEU A 53 10.71 24.73 -19.09
N ARG A 54 10.98 23.86 -20.05
CA ARG A 54 12.34 23.48 -20.48
C ARG A 54 13.21 24.70 -20.86
N ASP A 55 12.65 25.67 -21.52
CA ASP A 55 13.37 26.84 -22.02
C ASP A 55 13.40 28.02 -21.03
N ARG A 56 12.75 27.88 -19.86
CA ARG A 56 12.80 28.90 -18.80
C ARG A 56 14.13 28.83 -18.05
N PRO A 57 14.61 29.90 -17.43
CA PRO A 57 15.69 29.84 -16.46
C PRO A 57 15.38 28.81 -15.36
N LEU A 58 16.42 28.16 -14.81
CA LEU A 58 16.24 27.34 -13.63
C LEU A 58 15.69 28.22 -12.49
N PRO A 59 14.70 27.72 -11.72
CA PRO A 59 14.20 28.45 -10.56
C PRO A 59 15.27 28.57 -9.47
N GLU A 60 15.03 29.46 -8.51
CA GLU A 60 15.87 29.53 -7.31
C GLU A 60 15.83 28.19 -6.59
N PRO A 61 17.00 27.64 -6.20
CA PRO A 61 17.07 26.33 -5.56
C PRO A 61 16.32 26.28 -4.24
N VAL A 62 15.58 25.20 -4.02
CA VAL A 62 15.01 24.89 -2.72
C VAL A 62 16.14 24.45 -1.77
N PRO A 63 16.26 25.06 -0.59
CA PRO A 63 17.34 24.73 0.32
C PRO A 63 17.15 23.31 0.91
N TYR A 64 18.26 22.58 1.04
CA TYR A 64 18.28 21.33 1.80
C TYR A 64 18.07 21.60 3.28
N ARG A 65 17.43 20.63 3.95
CA ARG A 65 17.23 20.67 5.41
C ARG A 65 18.18 19.67 6.08
N ASP A 66 18.54 19.94 7.31
CA ASP A 66 19.25 18.96 8.15
C ASP A 66 18.26 17.98 8.77
N ALA A 67 18.70 16.74 9.02
CA ALA A 67 17.91 15.77 9.77
C ALA A 67 17.79 16.24 11.23
N PRO A 68 16.60 16.07 11.86
CA PRO A 68 16.45 16.27 13.29
C PRO A 68 17.38 15.34 14.10
N GLU A 69 17.66 15.71 15.34
CA GLU A 69 18.41 14.88 16.26
C GLU A 69 17.73 13.51 16.45
N GLY A 70 18.48 12.44 16.36
CA GLY A 70 18.00 11.07 16.51
C GLY A 70 17.61 10.38 15.20
N ILE A 71 17.56 11.09 14.07
CA ILE A 71 17.36 10.48 12.75
C ILE A 71 18.68 9.97 12.21
N THR A 72 18.70 8.72 11.77
CA THR A 72 19.80 8.10 11.03
C THR A 72 19.43 7.98 9.56
N LEU A 73 20.45 7.99 8.69
CA LEU A 73 20.26 7.86 7.25
C LEU A 73 20.70 6.47 6.81
N ALA A 74 19.81 5.75 6.12
CA ALA A 74 20.13 4.46 5.50
C ALA A 74 21.23 4.60 4.43
N ASP A 75 21.82 3.48 4.05
CA ASP A 75 22.65 3.41 2.84
C ASP A 75 21.74 3.54 1.63
N PRO A 76 21.90 4.57 0.78
CA PRO A 76 21.05 4.76 -0.40
C PRO A 76 21.42 3.86 -1.59
N ALA A 77 22.49 3.06 -1.50
CA ALA A 77 22.92 2.21 -2.59
C ALA A 77 21.82 1.20 -2.98
N PHE A 78 21.57 1.05 -4.28
CA PHE A 78 20.61 0.11 -4.83
C PHE A 78 21.07 -0.42 -6.19
N GLU A 79 20.55 -1.56 -6.59
CA GLU A 79 20.80 -2.12 -7.91
C GLU A 79 19.84 -1.52 -8.94
N PRO A 80 20.35 -1.03 -10.09
CA PRO A 80 19.48 -0.55 -11.16
C PRO A 80 18.79 -1.71 -11.87
N LEU A 81 17.66 -1.42 -12.47
CA LEU A 81 17.02 -2.35 -13.40
C LEU A 81 17.88 -2.54 -14.65
N PRO A 82 17.77 -3.68 -15.36
CA PRO A 82 18.48 -3.90 -16.61
C PRO A 82 18.25 -2.75 -17.60
N GLY A 83 19.33 -2.20 -18.14
CA GLY A 83 19.26 -1.09 -19.08
C GLY A 83 19.15 0.31 -18.46
N ALA A 84 19.42 0.46 -17.18
CA ALA A 84 19.45 1.74 -16.48
C ALA A 84 20.73 1.92 -15.66
N ASP A 85 21.02 3.15 -15.28
CA ASP A 85 22.11 3.55 -14.39
C ASP A 85 21.54 4.05 -13.05
N ALA A 86 22.11 3.57 -11.93
CA ALA A 86 21.79 4.01 -10.59
C ALA A 86 22.67 5.17 -10.15
N HIS A 87 22.07 6.23 -9.62
CA HIS A 87 22.73 7.34 -8.96
C HIS A 87 22.12 7.54 -7.58
N PHE A 88 22.92 7.66 -6.56
CA PHE A 88 22.46 7.79 -5.18
C PHE A 88 23.44 8.58 -4.33
N GLY A 89 22.99 9.09 -3.21
CA GLY A 89 23.82 9.86 -2.32
C GLY A 89 23.06 10.56 -1.21
N ARG A 90 23.62 11.66 -0.73
CA ARG A 90 23.04 12.47 0.35
C ARG A 90 22.86 13.91 -0.08
N LEU A 91 21.73 14.50 0.32
CA LEU A 91 21.41 15.91 0.13
C LEU A 91 20.91 16.47 1.47
N GLY A 92 21.73 17.29 2.13
CA GLY A 92 21.43 17.73 3.50
C GLY A 92 21.25 16.56 4.46
N GLY A 93 20.12 16.52 5.13
CA GLY A 93 19.73 15.49 6.08
C GLY A 93 18.93 14.32 5.47
N ALA A 94 18.95 14.16 4.15
CA ALA A 94 18.25 13.09 3.45
C ALA A 94 19.21 12.26 2.58
N VAL A 95 18.84 11.04 2.28
CA VAL A 95 19.43 10.23 1.20
C VAL A 95 18.51 10.24 -0.01
N TYR A 96 19.08 9.99 -1.20
CA TYR A 96 18.30 9.93 -2.44
C TYR A 96 18.72 8.78 -3.33
N GLN A 97 17.80 8.36 -4.18
CA GLN A 97 18.01 7.45 -5.30
C GLN A 97 17.48 8.07 -6.59
N ILE A 98 18.21 7.86 -7.67
CA ILE A 98 17.86 8.27 -9.04
C ILE A 98 18.19 7.10 -9.96
N GLU A 99 17.30 6.76 -10.87
CA GLU A 99 17.53 5.75 -11.88
C GLU A 99 17.24 6.33 -13.26
N ILE A 100 18.20 6.22 -14.16
CA ILE A 100 18.12 6.81 -15.50
C ILE A 100 18.27 5.71 -16.54
N PRO A 101 17.22 5.39 -17.35
CA PRO A 101 17.32 4.42 -18.44
C PRO A 101 18.38 4.84 -19.47
N HIS A 102 19.12 3.88 -20.03
CA HIS A 102 20.04 4.14 -21.13
C HIS A 102 19.32 4.75 -22.36
N ALA A 103 18.05 4.39 -22.56
CA ALA A 103 17.17 4.97 -23.58
C ALA A 103 16.29 6.09 -22.99
N TRP A 104 16.85 6.95 -22.14
CA TRP A 104 16.08 8.02 -21.48
C TRP A 104 15.35 8.90 -22.50
N ASN A 105 14.02 8.99 -22.34
CA ASN A 105 13.13 9.72 -23.25
C ASN A 105 13.02 11.23 -22.92
N GLY A 106 13.78 11.72 -21.91
CA GLY A 106 13.74 13.10 -21.43
C GLY A 106 12.69 13.33 -20.32
N GLY A 107 11.84 12.36 -20.01
CA GLY A 107 10.86 12.44 -18.94
C GLY A 107 11.45 12.04 -17.58
N LEU A 108 11.04 12.74 -16.51
CA LEU A 108 11.45 12.49 -15.13
C LEU A 108 10.23 12.42 -14.21
N VAL A 109 10.14 11.37 -13.40
CA VAL A 109 9.17 11.24 -12.31
C VAL A 109 9.86 11.53 -10.98
N MET A 110 9.38 12.56 -10.28
CA MET A 110 9.79 12.89 -8.92
C MET A 110 8.86 12.19 -7.95
N TRP A 111 9.33 11.12 -7.34
CA TRP A 111 8.52 10.25 -6.49
C TRP A 111 8.58 10.66 -5.02
N MET A 112 7.40 10.74 -4.40
CA MET A 112 7.18 11.08 -3.00
C MET A 112 6.55 9.86 -2.30
N HIS A 113 7.33 9.21 -1.43
CA HIS A 113 6.85 8.03 -0.69
C HIS A 113 5.87 8.40 0.42
N GLY A 114 5.10 7.41 0.88
CA GLY A 114 4.13 7.51 1.97
C GLY A 114 4.78 7.73 3.35
N PHE A 115 3.95 7.82 4.37
CA PHE A 115 4.41 7.84 5.76
C PHE A 115 5.01 6.47 6.08
N GLY A 116 6.28 6.47 6.42
CA GLY A 116 6.99 5.27 6.86
C GLY A 116 6.74 4.96 8.34
N GLU A 117 7.35 3.91 8.83
CA GLU A 117 7.34 3.61 10.26
C GLU A 117 8.02 4.73 11.05
N LEU A 118 7.51 5.00 12.27
CA LEU A 118 8.10 5.95 13.22
C LEU A 118 9.42 5.38 13.79
N GLY A 119 10.33 5.02 12.90
CA GLY A 119 11.67 4.57 13.24
C GLY A 119 12.68 5.70 13.17
N PRO A 120 13.90 5.52 13.67
CA PRO A 120 14.96 6.52 13.59
C PRO A 120 15.64 6.57 12.22
N GLU A 121 15.39 5.61 11.32
CA GLU A 121 16.13 5.48 10.07
C GLU A 121 15.30 5.97 8.86
N ALA A 122 15.83 7.01 8.19
CA ALA A 122 15.24 7.53 6.96
C ALA A 122 15.76 6.73 5.75
N THR A 123 14.83 6.10 5.02
CA THR A 123 15.10 5.24 3.86
C THR A 123 14.37 5.76 2.62
N VAL A 124 14.89 5.48 1.43
CA VAL A 124 14.18 5.74 0.18
C VAL A 124 13.27 4.57 -0.15
N ALA A 125 12.01 4.87 -0.49
CA ALA A 125 11.11 3.91 -1.11
C ALA A 125 10.94 4.29 -2.60
N PRO A 126 11.28 3.40 -3.54
CA PRO A 126 11.08 3.65 -4.97
C PRO A 126 9.57 3.62 -5.34
N PRO A 127 9.19 4.15 -6.52
CA PRO A 127 7.81 4.00 -7.01
C PRO A 127 7.45 2.52 -7.26
N ASP A 128 6.22 2.14 -6.96
CA ASP A 128 5.72 0.76 -7.16
C ASP A 128 5.78 0.36 -8.66
N PHE A 129 5.50 1.31 -9.56
CA PHE A 129 5.56 1.13 -11.00
C PHE A 129 6.93 1.49 -11.62
N ARG A 130 8.03 1.36 -10.83
CA ARG A 130 9.42 1.62 -11.26
C ARG A 130 9.80 0.91 -12.57
N ARG A 131 9.40 -0.37 -12.71
CA ARG A 131 9.71 -1.17 -13.91
C ARG A 131 9.08 -0.57 -15.15
N TYR A 132 7.82 -0.17 -15.07
CA TYR A 132 7.13 0.52 -16.15
C TYR A 132 7.87 1.81 -16.55
N LEU A 133 8.25 2.63 -15.59
CA LEU A 133 8.97 3.87 -15.87
C LEU A 133 10.26 3.61 -16.65
N VAL A 134 11.09 2.71 -16.17
CA VAL A 134 12.37 2.38 -16.82
C VAL A 134 12.17 1.76 -18.20
N ALA A 135 11.22 0.84 -18.36
CA ALA A 135 10.89 0.20 -19.64
C ALA A 135 10.42 1.20 -20.70
N HIS A 136 9.67 2.25 -20.26
CA HIS A 136 9.18 3.31 -21.16
C HIS A 136 10.13 4.52 -21.28
N GLY A 137 11.35 4.38 -20.75
CA GLY A 137 12.40 5.40 -20.88
C GLY A 137 12.26 6.58 -19.93
N TYR A 138 11.42 6.52 -18.89
CA TYR A 138 11.33 7.57 -17.86
C TYR A 138 12.41 7.37 -16.80
N ALA A 139 13.13 8.43 -16.48
CA ALA A 139 13.91 8.46 -15.24
C ALA A 139 12.99 8.67 -14.04
N TRP A 140 13.40 8.20 -12.87
CA TRP A 140 12.75 8.54 -11.61
C TRP A 140 13.77 8.97 -10.55
N ALA A 141 13.31 9.76 -9.59
CA ALA A 141 14.10 10.22 -8.46
C ALA A 141 13.23 10.27 -7.20
N ALA A 142 13.77 9.79 -6.07
CA ALA A 142 13.10 9.79 -4.77
C ALA A 142 14.05 10.18 -3.65
N SER A 143 13.52 10.87 -2.62
CA SER A 143 14.21 11.24 -1.39
C SER A 143 13.67 10.42 -0.22
N SER A 144 14.54 10.10 0.77
CA SER A 144 14.11 9.54 2.06
C SER A 144 13.41 10.56 2.95
N TYR A 145 13.42 11.81 2.55
CA TYR A 145 13.21 12.98 3.39
C TYR A 145 14.21 13.05 4.58
N SER A 146 14.30 14.22 5.19
CA SER A 146 15.20 14.44 6.34
C SER A 146 14.58 14.03 7.68
N SER A 147 13.38 13.43 7.68
CA SER A 147 12.67 13.00 8.89
C SER A 147 11.68 11.89 8.56
N THR A 148 11.40 11.03 9.52
CA THR A 148 10.45 9.91 9.44
C THR A 148 9.06 10.26 9.98
N SER A 149 8.82 11.53 10.34
CA SER A 149 7.54 12.01 10.86
C SER A 149 6.51 12.29 9.75
N LEU A 150 5.27 12.61 10.13
CA LEU A 150 4.25 13.10 9.19
C LEU A 150 4.60 14.53 8.75
N ILE A 151 5.18 14.66 7.55
CA ILE A 151 5.79 15.91 7.05
C ILE A 151 5.51 16.15 5.56
N PRO A 152 4.25 16.13 5.09
CA PRO A 152 3.95 16.21 3.66
C PRO A 152 4.51 17.48 2.99
N GLN A 153 4.53 18.62 3.69
CA GLN A 153 5.12 19.85 3.19
C GLN A 153 6.64 19.73 2.98
N ARG A 154 7.33 19.00 3.88
CA ARG A 154 8.76 18.77 3.76
C ARG A 154 9.05 17.77 2.64
N GLY A 155 8.20 16.75 2.50
CA GLY A 155 8.27 15.82 1.36
C GLY A 155 8.21 16.54 0.02
N ALA A 156 7.28 17.49 -0.14
CA ALA A 156 7.19 18.30 -1.35
C ALA A 156 8.43 19.20 -1.54
N ASP A 157 8.88 19.90 -0.48
CA ASP A 157 10.04 20.81 -0.55
C ASP A 157 11.34 20.04 -0.87
N GLU A 158 11.60 18.92 -0.20
CA GLU A 158 12.85 18.15 -0.36
C GLU A 158 12.88 17.38 -1.69
N THR A 159 11.72 16.98 -2.21
CA THR A 159 11.61 16.42 -3.56
C THR A 159 11.88 17.51 -4.63
N ALA A 160 11.42 18.74 -4.41
CA ALA A 160 11.78 19.86 -5.29
C ALA A 160 13.28 20.20 -5.22
N ALA A 161 13.90 20.10 -4.03
CA ALA A 161 15.35 20.25 -3.89
C ALA A 161 16.13 19.14 -4.62
N LEU A 162 15.62 17.91 -4.62
CA LEU A 162 16.20 16.80 -5.39
C LEU A 162 16.04 17.03 -6.90
N TRP A 163 14.92 17.60 -7.37
CA TRP A 163 14.77 18.03 -8.78
C TRP A 163 15.84 19.06 -9.16
N ASP A 164 16.11 20.05 -8.29
CA ASP A 164 17.15 21.05 -8.52
C ASP A 164 18.54 20.40 -8.61
N HIS A 165 18.81 19.33 -7.84
CA HIS A 165 20.01 18.52 -7.94
C HIS A 165 20.07 17.76 -9.25
N PHE A 166 19.01 17.03 -9.62
CA PHE A 166 18.92 16.29 -10.87
C PHE A 166 19.20 17.20 -12.07
N ALA A 167 18.53 18.35 -12.14
CA ALA A 167 18.67 19.29 -13.25
C ALA A 167 20.09 19.85 -13.42
N ARG A 168 20.85 19.97 -12.32
CA ARG A 168 22.27 20.41 -12.37
C ARG A 168 23.24 19.31 -12.78
N GLU A 169 23.03 18.08 -12.29
CA GLU A 169 23.97 16.97 -12.51
C GLU A 169 23.72 16.21 -13.81
N HIS A 170 22.44 16.02 -14.17
CA HIS A 170 22.05 15.21 -15.32
C HIS A 170 21.43 16.02 -16.47
N GLY A 171 21.25 17.33 -16.28
CA GLY A 171 20.58 18.20 -17.23
C GLY A 171 19.09 18.34 -16.96
N ARG A 172 18.49 19.42 -17.46
CA ARG A 172 17.06 19.68 -17.27
C ARG A 172 16.22 18.68 -18.06
N PRO A 173 15.24 17.99 -17.43
CA PRO A 173 14.32 17.10 -18.14
C PRO A 173 13.52 17.82 -19.22
N ASP A 174 13.06 17.09 -20.23
CA ASP A 174 12.13 17.62 -21.24
C ASP A 174 10.71 17.74 -20.66
N TRP A 175 10.32 16.81 -19.77
CA TRP A 175 9.08 16.82 -19.00
C TRP A 175 9.34 16.32 -17.58
N THR A 176 8.63 16.89 -16.61
CA THR A 176 8.74 16.43 -15.21
C THR A 176 7.36 16.25 -14.58
N TYR A 177 7.17 15.13 -13.92
CA TYR A 177 5.95 14.76 -13.22
C TYR A 177 6.23 14.59 -11.73
N ALA A 178 5.41 15.24 -10.87
CA ALA A 178 5.40 14.96 -9.44
C ALA A 178 4.43 13.81 -9.18
N SER A 179 4.85 12.79 -8.45
CA SER A 179 3.96 11.68 -8.09
C SER A 179 4.26 11.17 -6.70
N GLY A 180 3.24 10.64 -6.00
CA GLY A 180 3.44 10.08 -4.67
C GLY A 180 2.20 9.42 -4.11
N LEU A 181 2.42 8.61 -3.07
CA LEU A 181 1.44 7.72 -2.46
C LEU A 181 1.19 8.10 -1.00
N SER A 182 -0.06 8.11 -0.51
CA SER A 182 -0.42 8.39 0.89
C SER A 182 0.04 9.79 1.34
N MET A 183 0.95 9.90 2.32
CA MET A 183 1.62 11.16 2.66
C MET A 183 2.30 11.78 1.42
N GLY A 184 2.89 10.96 0.54
CA GLY A 184 3.45 11.39 -0.73
C GLY A 184 2.38 11.90 -1.71
N GLY A 185 1.18 11.35 -1.71
CA GLY A 185 0.02 11.86 -2.42
C GLY A 185 -0.39 13.25 -1.90
N TRP A 186 -0.39 13.44 -0.56
CA TRP A 186 -0.58 14.77 0.04
C TRP A 186 0.56 15.73 -0.34
N SER A 187 1.81 15.25 -0.33
CA SER A 187 2.96 16.02 -0.82
C SER A 187 2.80 16.41 -2.29
N SER A 188 2.21 15.54 -3.12
CA SER A 188 1.94 15.80 -4.53
C SER A 188 0.88 16.88 -4.73
N HIS A 189 -0.17 16.95 -3.87
CA HIS A 189 -1.11 18.07 -3.85
C HIS A 189 -0.40 19.39 -3.56
N ILE A 190 0.44 19.42 -2.52
CA ILE A 190 1.24 20.60 -2.16
C ILE A 190 2.18 20.99 -3.29
N ALA A 191 2.84 20.02 -3.92
CA ALA A 191 3.74 20.24 -5.03
C ALA A 191 3.01 20.80 -6.27
N ALA A 192 1.79 20.31 -6.54
CA ALA A 192 0.95 20.79 -7.63
C ALA A 192 0.53 22.27 -7.49
N GLU A 193 0.46 22.78 -6.26
CA GLU A 193 0.20 24.20 -5.99
C GLU A 193 1.48 25.04 -6.05
N ARG A 194 2.61 24.56 -5.50
CA ARG A 194 3.79 25.39 -5.23
C ARG A 194 4.88 25.36 -6.29
N TYR A 195 5.03 24.24 -7.00
CA TYR A 195 6.19 23.98 -7.84
C TYR A 195 5.88 23.90 -9.35
N GLY A 196 4.93 24.74 -9.81
CA GLY A 196 4.59 24.87 -11.22
C GLY A 196 5.70 25.45 -12.12
N ASP A 197 6.87 25.74 -11.57
CA ASP A 197 8.08 26.12 -12.29
C ASP A 197 9.08 24.93 -12.46
N ARG A 198 8.78 23.79 -11.84
CA ARG A 198 9.57 22.55 -11.90
C ARG A 198 8.80 21.39 -12.54
N TYR A 199 7.51 21.29 -12.26
CA TYR A 199 6.68 20.17 -12.66
C TYR A 199 5.65 20.58 -13.70
N ASP A 200 5.40 19.71 -14.67
CA ASP A 200 4.45 19.88 -15.76
C ASP A 200 3.08 19.28 -15.43
N GLY A 201 3.04 18.29 -14.56
CA GLY A 201 1.84 17.65 -14.07
C GLY A 201 2.08 16.88 -12.78
N ALA A 202 1.00 16.47 -12.10
CA ALA A 202 1.07 15.71 -10.87
C ALA A 202 0.09 14.53 -10.87
N LEU A 203 0.52 13.40 -10.29
CA LEU A 203 -0.29 12.22 -9.97
C LEU A 203 -0.25 12.01 -8.45
N ALA A 204 -1.39 12.16 -7.79
CA ALA A 204 -1.50 11.96 -6.35
C ALA A 204 -2.33 10.70 -6.05
N LEU A 205 -1.71 9.72 -5.40
CA LEU A 205 -2.31 8.46 -5.03
C LEU A 205 -2.73 8.53 -3.56
N CYS A 206 -4.05 8.34 -3.27
CA CYS A 206 -4.63 8.29 -1.91
C CYS A 206 -4.15 9.42 -0.96
N GLY A 207 -3.99 10.64 -1.50
CA GLY A 207 -3.48 11.78 -0.75
C GLY A 207 -4.55 12.52 0.06
N ALA A 208 -4.20 13.02 1.25
CA ALA A 208 -5.08 13.88 2.03
C ALA A 208 -5.22 15.29 1.42
N ALA A 209 -6.38 15.91 1.64
CA ALA A 209 -6.73 17.22 1.08
C ALA A 209 -6.22 18.41 1.93
N GLY A 210 -5.35 18.19 2.90
CA GLY A 210 -4.82 19.24 3.76
C GLY A 210 -4.81 18.85 5.22
N THR A 211 -4.37 19.74 6.09
CA THR A 211 -4.07 19.46 7.50
C THR A 211 -5.29 19.02 8.30
N VAL A 212 -6.31 19.87 8.33
CA VAL A 212 -7.51 19.56 9.12
C VAL A 212 -8.22 18.31 8.59
N PRO A 213 -8.53 18.19 7.30
CA PRO A 213 -9.14 16.97 6.79
C PRO A 213 -8.28 15.72 7.02
N GLY A 214 -6.99 15.79 6.75
CA GLY A 214 -6.09 14.64 6.83
C GLY A 214 -5.86 14.10 8.24
N LEU A 215 -5.91 14.96 9.28
CA LEU A 215 -5.78 14.53 10.68
C LEU A 215 -7.11 14.17 11.32
N ARG A 216 -8.20 14.70 10.77
CA ARG A 216 -9.54 14.57 11.34
C ARG A 216 -10.02 13.13 11.38
N VAL A 217 -9.76 12.33 10.34
CA VAL A 217 -10.23 10.95 10.26
C VAL A 217 -9.79 10.13 11.48
N SER A 218 -8.51 10.17 11.86
CA SER A 218 -8.04 9.46 13.06
C SER A 218 -8.70 10.01 14.33
N ALA A 219 -8.86 11.33 14.44
CA ALA A 219 -9.58 11.92 15.55
C ALA A 219 -11.05 11.45 15.61
N GLU A 220 -11.70 11.28 14.48
CA GLU A 220 -13.10 10.83 14.35
C GLU A 220 -13.28 9.38 14.81
N TYR A 221 -12.30 8.50 14.63
CA TYR A 221 -12.35 7.15 15.22
C TYR A 221 -12.46 7.20 16.74
N LEU A 222 -11.63 8.02 17.39
CA LEU A 222 -11.68 8.18 18.85
C LEU A 222 -12.98 8.85 19.28
N VAL A 223 -13.45 9.86 18.57
CA VAL A 223 -14.69 10.59 18.88
C VAL A 223 -15.93 9.69 18.73
N ALA A 224 -16.05 8.95 17.61
CA ALA A 224 -17.14 8.02 17.37
C ALA A 224 -17.09 6.83 18.32
N GLY A 225 -15.90 6.26 18.55
CA GLY A 225 -15.70 5.18 19.52
C GLY A 225 -16.07 5.59 20.94
N ALA A 226 -15.64 6.76 21.39
CA ALA A 226 -16.02 7.32 22.69
C ALA A 226 -17.52 7.51 22.81
N TYR A 227 -18.16 8.04 21.75
CA TYR A 227 -19.61 8.25 21.72
C TYR A 227 -20.39 6.94 21.89
N VAL A 228 -20.07 5.91 21.09
CA VAL A 228 -20.81 4.63 21.17
C VAL A 228 -20.50 3.84 22.44
N ALA A 229 -19.30 4.01 23.02
CA ALA A 229 -18.90 3.43 24.30
C ALA A 229 -19.44 4.20 25.54
N GLY A 230 -20.12 5.34 25.32
CA GLY A 230 -20.64 6.18 26.40
C GLY A 230 -19.55 6.85 27.23
N VAL A 231 -18.38 7.10 26.65
CA VAL A 231 -17.29 7.87 27.27
C VAL A 231 -17.62 9.35 27.21
N THR A 232 -17.58 10.02 28.36
CA THR A 232 -17.92 11.43 28.52
C THR A 232 -16.69 12.33 28.38
N GLN A 233 -16.91 13.64 28.07
CA GLN A 233 -15.84 14.64 28.09
C GLN A 233 -15.11 14.68 29.44
N ALA A 234 -15.85 14.55 30.55
CA ALA A 234 -15.24 14.56 31.87
C ALA A 234 -14.32 13.38 32.15
N GLU A 235 -14.62 12.19 31.59
CA GLU A 235 -13.76 11.02 31.67
C GLU A 235 -12.51 11.20 30.79
N LEU A 236 -12.67 11.74 29.57
CA LEU A 236 -11.54 12.05 28.69
C LEU A 236 -10.61 13.09 29.32
N ASP A 237 -11.16 14.19 29.87
CA ASP A 237 -10.38 15.26 30.51
C ASP A 237 -9.66 14.81 31.79
N ALA A 238 -10.22 13.81 32.46
CA ALA A 238 -9.63 13.23 33.68
C ALA A 238 -8.62 12.12 33.40
N SER A 239 -8.52 11.67 32.14
CA SER A 239 -7.61 10.60 31.75
C SER A 239 -6.17 11.13 31.59
N ASP A 240 -5.24 10.51 32.32
CA ASP A 240 -3.81 10.75 32.13
C ASP A 240 -3.25 9.95 30.92
N ASP A 241 -4.02 9.00 30.39
CA ASP A 241 -3.65 8.11 29.32
C ASP A 241 -4.87 7.76 28.45
N VAL A 242 -4.97 8.41 27.32
CA VAL A 242 -6.07 8.20 26.36
C VAL A 242 -6.00 6.80 25.73
N GLY A 243 -4.81 6.24 25.54
CA GLY A 243 -4.63 4.88 25.02
C GLY A 243 -5.28 3.84 25.91
N ARG A 244 -5.08 3.95 27.23
CA ARG A 244 -5.75 3.07 28.19
C ARG A 244 -7.28 3.22 28.17
N LEU A 245 -7.80 4.43 27.92
CA LEU A 245 -9.24 4.64 27.77
C LEU A 245 -9.77 3.92 26.51
N VAL A 246 -9.01 3.96 25.43
CA VAL A 246 -9.32 3.19 24.21
C VAL A 246 -9.32 1.69 24.51
N GLU A 247 -8.25 1.14 25.06
CA GLU A 247 -8.08 -0.30 25.33
C GLU A 247 -9.08 -0.86 26.36
N GLU A 248 -9.39 -0.10 27.43
CA GLU A 248 -10.23 -0.61 28.52
C GLU A 248 -11.74 -0.30 28.35
N ARG A 249 -12.10 0.68 27.51
CA ARG A 249 -13.50 1.14 27.42
C ARG A 249 -14.04 1.12 25.99
N ILE A 250 -13.30 1.62 25.01
CA ILE A 250 -13.80 1.80 23.65
C ILE A 250 -13.75 0.46 22.91
N LEU A 251 -12.58 -0.16 22.76
CA LEU A 251 -12.44 -1.42 22.03
C LEU A 251 -13.32 -2.55 22.60
N PRO A 252 -13.41 -2.73 23.94
CA PRO A 252 -14.34 -3.73 24.49
C PRO A 252 -15.82 -3.41 24.23
N ALA A 253 -16.20 -2.15 24.10
CA ALA A 253 -17.57 -1.79 23.75
C ALA A 253 -17.89 -2.14 22.28
N LEU A 254 -16.91 -2.06 21.40
CA LEU A 254 -17.01 -2.44 19.98
C LEU A 254 -17.08 -3.97 19.77
N ASP A 255 -16.82 -4.79 20.79
CA ASP A 255 -17.08 -6.23 20.77
C ASP A 255 -18.59 -6.57 20.76
N ASP A 256 -19.46 -5.65 21.24
CA ASP A 256 -20.92 -5.82 21.15
C ASP A 256 -21.41 -5.53 19.74
N PRO A 257 -22.07 -6.46 19.04
CA PRO A 257 -22.47 -6.28 17.65
C PRO A 257 -23.35 -5.05 17.40
N GLY A 258 -24.23 -4.69 18.35
CA GLY A 258 -25.09 -3.51 18.20
C GLY A 258 -24.33 -2.20 18.36
N THR A 259 -23.31 -2.16 19.19
CA THR A 259 -22.40 -1.03 19.36
C THR A 259 -21.50 -0.88 18.13
N ARG A 260 -20.98 -2.00 17.62
CA ARG A 260 -20.19 -2.08 16.39
C ARG A 260 -20.98 -1.52 15.20
N GLU A 261 -22.19 -2.00 14.95
CA GLU A 261 -23.03 -1.50 13.87
C GLU A 261 -23.27 0.01 13.97
N ARG A 262 -23.48 0.54 15.19
CA ARG A 262 -23.64 1.99 15.39
C ARG A 262 -22.36 2.77 15.08
N PHE A 263 -21.21 2.26 15.49
CA PHE A 263 -19.90 2.83 15.18
C PHE A 263 -19.67 2.87 13.68
N ASP A 264 -19.83 1.74 12.99
CA ASP A 264 -19.62 1.60 11.55
C ASP A 264 -20.47 2.61 10.76
N ARG A 265 -21.76 2.73 11.09
CA ARG A 265 -22.66 3.67 10.41
C ARG A 265 -22.27 5.13 10.64
N ILE A 266 -21.84 5.50 11.85
CA ILE A 266 -21.33 6.85 12.15
C ILE A 266 -20.04 7.09 11.34
N MET A 267 -19.11 6.14 11.34
CA MET A 267 -17.85 6.27 10.61
C MET A 267 -18.06 6.34 9.10
N VAL A 268 -18.96 5.55 8.52
CA VAL A 268 -19.33 5.66 7.10
C VAL A 268 -19.77 7.08 6.76
N ASP A 269 -20.64 7.68 7.56
CA ASP A 269 -21.10 9.06 7.34
C ASP A 269 -19.96 10.09 7.47
N LEU A 270 -19.10 9.95 8.48
CA LEU A 270 -17.98 10.87 8.72
C LEU A 270 -16.90 10.80 7.64
N THR A 271 -16.78 9.65 6.98
CA THR A 271 -15.70 9.37 6.01
C THR A 271 -16.11 9.47 4.55
N GLY A 272 -17.31 9.98 4.24
CA GLY A 272 -17.75 10.26 2.86
C GLY A 272 -19.08 9.65 2.44
N GLY A 273 -19.79 9.02 3.37
CA GLY A 273 -21.10 8.43 3.13
C GLY A 273 -21.06 6.99 2.62
N PRO A 274 -22.25 6.44 2.24
CA PRO A 274 -22.37 5.09 1.72
C PRO A 274 -21.57 4.90 0.43
N ARG A 275 -20.81 3.80 0.35
CA ARG A 275 -19.96 3.44 -0.79
C ARG A 275 -19.50 1.99 -0.72
N ALA A 276 -18.97 1.47 -1.82
CA ALA A 276 -18.33 0.16 -1.85
C ALA A 276 -17.18 0.08 -0.83
N PHE A 277 -17.06 -1.02 -0.12
CA PHE A 277 -16.00 -1.33 0.85
C PHE A 277 -15.85 -0.37 2.04
N ALA A 278 -16.83 0.51 2.30
CA ALA A 278 -16.73 1.50 3.38
C ALA A 278 -16.47 0.87 4.76
N VAL A 279 -17.21 -0.17 5.11
CA VAL A 279 -17.10 -0.84 6.42
C VAL A 279 -15.81 -1.66 6.51
N GLU A 280 -15.46 -2.37 5.45
CA GLU A 280 -14.24 -3.17 5.36
C GLU A 280 -13.01 -2.28 5.60
N GLY A 281 -12.89 -1.18 4.89
CA GLY A 281 -11.75 -0.28 5.06
C GLY A 281 -11.71 0.43 6.41
N ILE A 282 -12.89 0.73 7.01
CA ILE A 282 -12.97 1.24 8.39
C ILE A 282 -12.40 0.21 9.37
N HIS A 283 -12.72 -1.08 9.20
CA HIS A 283 -12.23 -2.14 10.08
C HIS A 283 -10.74 -2.42 9.85
N ASP A 284 -10.28 -2.44 8.62
CA ASP A 284 -8.87 -2.71 8.27
C ASP A 284 -7.92 -1.67 8.89
N GLU A 285 -8.39 -0.42 9.07
CA GLU A 285 -7.59 0.67 9.57
C GLU A 285 -7.94 1.11 11.01
N GLU A 286 -8.78 0.35 11.71
CA GLU A 286 -9.27 0.70 13.05
C GLU A 286 -8.12 0.87 14.05
N ASP A 287 -7.24 -0.11 14.16
CA ASP A 287 -6.11 -0.08 15.10
C ASP A 287 -5.15 1.07 14.79
N THR A 288 -4.84 1.28 13.51
CA THR A 288 -4.00 2.38 13.03
C THR A 288 -4.59 3.74 13.43
N ASN A 289 -5.88 3.93 13.20
CA ASN A 289 -6.52 5.21 13.47
C ASN A 289 -6.71 5.46 14.97
N PHE A 290 -7.07 4.45 15.77
CA PHE A 290 -7.11 4.61 17.23
C PHE A 290 -5.74 4.93 17.82
N ALA A 291 -4.67 4.28 17.34
CA ALA A 291 -3.31 4.58 17.76
C ALA A 291 -2.91 6.02 17.40
N ARG A 292 -3.18 6.47 16.18
CA ARG A 292 -2.93 7.85 15.72
C ARG A 292 -3.76 8.87 16.51
N ALA A 293 -5.05 8.60 16.74
CA ALA A 293 -5.91 9.48 17.55
C ALA A 293 -5.39 9.65 18.97
N THR A 294 -4.91 8.55 19.57
CA THR A 294 -4.29 8.56 20.90
C THR A 294 -3.03 9.42 20.92
N LEU A 295 -2.17 9.29 19.92
CA LEU A 295 -0.97 10.13 19.79
C LEU A 295 -1.32 11.61 19.58
N LEU A 296 -2.28 11.92 18.73
CA LEU A 296 -2.75 13.29 18.49
C LEU A 296 -3.33 13.92 19.77
N ALA A 297 -4.14 13.16 20.51
CA ALA A 297 -4.72 13.62 21.77
C ALA A 297 -3.66 13.85 22.85
N ALA A 298 -2.72 12.90 23.03
CA ALA A 298 -1.63 12.98 23.99
C ALA A 298 -0.68 14.15 23.69
N ALA A 299 -0.36 14.37 22.42
CA ALA A 299 0.47 15.48 21.95
C ALA A 299 -0.30 16.82 21.90
N ARG A 300 -1.63 16.81 22.09
CA ARG A 300 -2.53 17.95 21.90
C ARG A 300 -2.45 18.54 20.48
N LEU A 301 -2.30 17.67 19.49
CA LEU A 301 -2.20 17.99 18.06
C LEU A 301 -3.46 17.58 17.27
N ALA A 302 -4.56 17.24 17.96
CA ALA A 302 -5.83 17.02 17.31
C ALA A 302 -6.27 18.29 16.56
N PRO A 303 -6.81 18.17 15.33
CA PRO A 303 -7.24 19.34 14.58
C PRO A 303 -8.43 20.03 15.29
N PRO A 304 -8.51 21.35 15.21
CA PRO A 304 -9.65 22.06 15.78
C PRO A 304 -10.95 21.64 15.07
N ARG A 305 -12.03 21.57 15.85
CA ARG A 305 -13.36 21.36 15.27
C ARG A 305 -13.86 22.67 14.67
N ASP A 306 -13.73 22.82 13.38
CA ASP A 306 -14.04 24.03 12.61
C ASP A 306 -15.48 24.09 12.07
N ALA A 307 -16.19 22.92 12.06
CA ALA A 307 -17.57 22.82 11.61
C ALA A 307 -18.32 21.72 12.39
N PRO A 308 -19.68 21.81 12.47
CA PRO A 308 -20.52 20.72 12.97
C PRO A 308 -20.33 19.44 12.15
N TYR A 309 -20.49 18.30 12.83
CA TYR A 309 -20.54 17.00 12.16
C TYR A 309 -21.78 16.90 11.26
N ARG A 310 -21.64 16.21 10.15
CA ARG A 310 -22.75 15.93 9.22
C ARG A 310 -22.89 14.43 9.10
N LEU A 311 -23.99 13.91 9.62
CA LEU A 311 -24.34 12.50 9.50
C LEU A 311 -25.50 12.35 8.52
N GLY A 312 -25.54 11.22 7.84
CA GLY A 312 -26.59 10.92 6.86
C GLY A 312 -27.97 10.74 7.49
N PRO A 313 -29.03 10.74 6.68
CA PRO A 313 -30.41 10.59 7.15
C PRO A 313 -30.68 9.23 7.81
N ASP A 314 -29.91 8.21 7.44
CA ASP A 314 -30.04 6.85 7.97
C ASP A 314 -29.06 6.57 9.12
N SER A 315 -28.37 7.58 9.60
CA SER A 315 -27.47 7.48 10.76
C SER A 315 -28.23 7.08 12.03
N PRO A 316 -27.63 6.29 12.93
CA PRO A 316 -28.27 5.87 14.18
C PRO A 316 -28.45 7.04 15.20
N VAL A 317 -27.93 8.20 14.86
CA VAL A 317 -27.99 9.42 15.68
C VAL A 317 -28.07 10.64 14.75
N THR A 318 -28.76 11.70 15.19
CA THR A 318 -28.80 12.95 14.43
C THR A 318 -27.48 13.71 14.53
N SER A 319 -27.16 14.50 13.50
CA SER A 319 -25.96 15.37 13.53
C SER A 319 -25.95 16.28 14.76
N GLU A 320 -27.11 16.89 15.14
CA GLU A 320 -27.23 17.78 16.30
C GLU A 320 -26.97 17.05 17.64
N GLU A 321 -27.44 15.80 17.76
CA GLU A 321 -27.23 14.98 18.95
C GLU A 321 -25.76 14.56 19.06
N PHE A 322 -25.20 14.03 17.98
CA PHE A 322 -23.79 13.67 17.94
C PHE A 322 -22.88 14.86 18.25
N ASP A 323 -23.13 16.00 17.63
CA ASP A 323 -22.38 17.25 17.82
C ASP A 323 -22.41 17.76 19.27
N ARG A 324 -23.53 17.55 19.98
CA ARG A 324 -23.71 17.95 21.37
C ARG A 324 -23.03 17.02 22.36
N GLU A 325 -22.98 15.71 22.07
CA GLU A 325 -22.57 14.66 23.01
C GLU A 325 -21.18 14.10 22.72
N ALA A 326 -20.69 14.25 21.48
CA ALA A 326 -19.37 13.81 21.09
C ALA A 326 -18.26 14.56 21.86
N VAL A 327 -17.24 13.81 22.26
CA VAL A 327 -16.07 14.39 22.93
C VAL A 327 -15.28 15.30 21.98
N VAL A 328 -14.58 16.27 22.56
CA VAL A 328 -13.69 17.18 21.82
C VAL A 328 -12.25 16.89 22.24
N LEU A 329 -11.43 16.54 21.28
CA LEU A 329 -10.00 16.28 21.53
C LEU A 329 -9.24 17.60 21.69
N PRO A 330 -8.19 17.62 22.54
CA PRO A 330 -7.47 18.86 22.81
C PRO A 330 -6.59 19.30 21.64
N THR A 331 -6.75 20.56 21.24
CA THR A 331 -5.81 21.27 20.36
C THR A 331 -4.93 22.18 21.23
N GLY A 332 -3.62 22.01 21.17
CA GLY A 332 -2.66 22.80 21.95
C GLY A 332 -1.94 23.85 21.11
N ASP A 333 -1.12 24.68 21.80
CA ASP A 333 -0.39 25.79 21.19
C ASP A 333 0.62 25.36 20.11
N GLY A 334 1.05 24.08 20.12
CA GLY A 334 1.97 23.51 19.11
C GLY A 334 1.30 23.13 17.78
N TYR A 335 -0.03 23.17 17.69
CA TYR A 335 -0.74 22.74 16.49
C TYR A 335 -0.41 23.59 15.26
N ASP A 336 -0.34 24.91 15.41
CA ASP A 336 -0.05 25.82 14.29
C ASP A 336 1.36 25.60 13.72
N GLU A 337 2.35 25.34 14.59
CA GLU A 337 3.72 25.03 14.15
C GLU A 337 3.78 23.66 13.47
N PHE A 338 3.12 22.66 14.02
CA PHE A 338 3.03 21.31 13.45
C PHE A 338 2.36 21.30 12.07
N SER A 339 1.23 21.99 11.96
CA SER A 339 0.42 22.03 10.74
C SER A 339 0.96 22.97 9.64
N ALA A 340 1.97 23.79 9.99
CA ALA A 340 2.47 24.82 9.11
C ALA A 340 2.93 24.28 7.74
N GLY A 341 2.32 24.82 6.68
CA GLY A 341 2.65 24.46 5.30
C GLY A 341 2.05 23.16 4.78
N MET A 342 1.27 22.44 5.59
CA MET A 342 0.60 21.19 5.15
C MET A 342 -0.74 21.44 4.45
N GLU A 343 -1.26 22.66 4.47
CA GLU A 343 -2.57 22.97 3.91
C GLU A 343 -2.55 22.91 2.39
N VAL A 344 -3.67 22.43 1.81
CA VAL A 344 -3.95 22.39 0.38
C VAL A 344 -5.12 23.35 0.11
N THR A 345 -4.94 24.30 -0.77
CA THR A 345 -5.90 25.38 -1.03
C THR A 345 -6.75 25.17 -2.27
N GLY A 346 -6.34 24.26 -3.15
CA GLY A 346 -6.93 24.02 -4.45
C GLY A 346 -6.42 24.93 -5.58
N ASP A 347 -5.49 25.87 -5.30
CA ASP A 347 -4.92 26.76 -6.33
C ASP A 347 -3.85 26.03 -7.17
N LEU A 348 -4.28 25.02 -7.92
CA LEU A 348 -3.42 24.18 -8.73
C LEU A 348 -2.65 25.00 -9.80
N ALA A 349 -1.35 24.85 -9.86
CA ALA A 349 -0.48 25.48 -10.87
C ALA A 349 -0.38 24.64 -12.16
N MET A 350 -0.69 23.34 -12.12
CA MET A 350 -0.55 22.38 -13.21
C MET A 350 -1.70 21.37 -13.24
N PRO A 351 -1.85 20.53 -14.29
CA PRO A 351 -2.72 19.36 -14.30
C PRO A 351 -2.42 18.41 -13.13
N LEU A 352 -3.47 17.97 -12.45
CA LEU A 352 -3.42 17.00 -11.35
C LEU A 352 -4.42 15.88 -11.63
N ILE A 353 -3.94 14.63 -11.65
CA ILE A 353 -4.78 13.44 -11.54
C ILE A 353 -4.68 12.92 -10.10
N THR A 354 -5.82 12.62 -9.48
CA THR A 354 -5.85 11.85 -8.23
C THR A 354 -6.41 10.46 -8.49
N LEU A 355 -5.84 9.46 -7.82
CA LEU A 355 -6.40 8.11 -7.76
C LEU A 355 -6.71 7.78 -6.30
N HIS A 356 -7.93 7.28 -6.00
CA HIS A 356 -8.39 7.04 -4.65
C HIS A 356 -9.20 5.75 -4.58
N THR A 357 -9.10 5.00 -3.48
CA THR A 357 -9.93 3.81 -3.25
C THR A 357 -11.20 4.15 -2.46
N THR A 358 -12.29 3.46 -2.76
CA THR A 358 -13.57 3.72 -2.09
C THR A 358 -13.56 3.36 -0.62
N GLY A 359 -12.89 2.27 -0.25
CA GLY A 359 -12.83 1.74 1.11
C GLY A 359 -11.70 2.28 1.97
N ASP A 360 -10.85 3.18 1.48
CA ASP A 360 -9.74 3.72 2.26
C ASP A 360 -10.17 4.22 3.64
N GLY A 361 -9.70 3.56 4.68
CA GLY A 361 -10.01 3.91 6.08
C GLY A 361 -9.01 4.85 6.72
N GLN A 362 -7.80 5.03 6.13
CA GLN A 362 -6.78 5.96 6.63
C GLN A 362 -6.92 7.36 6.04
N VAL A 363 -7.16 7.44 4.73
CA VAL A 363 -7.36 8.68 3.99
C VAL A 363 -8.67 8.52 3.19
N PRO A 364 -9.83 8.63 3.85
CA PRO A 364 -11.10 8.28 3.23
C PRO A 364 -11.42 9.11 2.00
N ILE A 365 -12.33 8.59 1.17
CA ILE A 365 -12.73 9.18 -0.12
C ILE A 365 -13.26 10.62 0.01
N ASN A 366 -13.76 11.04 1.19
CA ASN A 366 -14.13 12.42 1.44
C ASN A 366 -12.97 13.41 1.23
N GLN A 367 -11.71 12.96 1.34
CA GLN A 367 -10.54 13.79 1.05
C GLN A 367 -10.52 14.20 -0.43
N ALA A 368 -10.88 13.30 -1.33
CA ALA A 368 -11.01 13.63 -2.75
C ALA A 368 -12.18 14.60 -3.00
N GLN A 369 -13.30 14.45 -2.29
CA GLN A 369 -14.42 15.40 -2.37
C GLN A 369 -14.04 16.79 -1.85
N ILE A 370 -13.34 16.88 -0.72
CA ILE A 370 -12.84 18.14 -0.14
C ILE A 370 -11.85 18.82 -1.09
N LEU A 371 -10.93 18.05 -1.69
CA LEU A 371 -10.00 18.58 -2.67
C LEU A 371 -10.73 19.19 -3.86
N ARG A 372 -11.72 18.49 -4.42
CA ARG A 372 -12.58 18.99 -5.51
C ARG A 372 -13.20 20.34 -5.16
N ASP A 373 -13.83 20.43 -3.99
CA ASP A 373 -14.51 21.65 -3.56
C ASP A 373 -13.55 22.83 -3.41
N ARG A 374 -12.32 22.58 -2.91
CA ARG A 374 -11.27 23.58 -2.81
C ARG A 374 -10.78 24.04 -4.19
N VAL A 375 -10.56 23.09 -5.10
CA VAL A 375 -10.13 23.38 -6.48
C VAL A 375 -11.21 24.16 -7.23
N GLU A 376 -12.49 23.82 -7.04
CA GLU A 376 -13.61 24.59 -7.60
C GLU A 376 -13.66 26.01 -7.03
N ALA A 377 -13.54 26.15 -5.71
CA ALA A 377 -13.51 27.45 -5.05
C ALA A 377 -12.32 28.33 -5.50
N ALA A 378 -11.19 27.71 -5.82
CA ALA A 378 -10.01 28.37 -6.39
C ALA A 378 -10.14 28.68 -7.90
N GLY A 379 -11.20 28.18 -8.56
CA GLY A 379 -11.41 28.35 -10.01
C GLY A 379 -10.43 27.57 -10.86
N ARG A 380 -10.01 26.39 -10.40
CA ARG A 380 -9.02 25.52 -11.05
C ARG A 380 -9.57 24.15 -11.50
N SER A 381 -10.87 24.00 -11.63
CA SER A 381 -11.50 22.71 -11.99
C SER A 381 -11.04 22.16 -13.35
N ASP A 382 -10.53 23.02 -14.23
CA ASP A 382 -9.91 22.61 -15.49
C ASP A 382 -8.58 21.87 -15.33
N ARG A 383 -7.98 21.91 -14.14
CA ARG A 383 -6.69 21.28 -13.81
C ARG A 383 -6.80 20.05 -12.93
N LEU A 384 -8.00 19.63 -12.58
CA LEU A 384 -8.22 18.43 -11.74
C LEU A 384 -8.98 17.36 -12.51
N VAL A 385 -8.47 16.13 -12.46
CA VAL A 385 -9.19 14.90 -12.80
C VAL A 385 -9.07 13.96 -11.61
N GLN A 386 -10.19 13.39 -11.18
CA GLN A 386 -10.23 12.44 -10.07
C GLN A 386 -10.67 11.08 -10.58
N ARG A 387 -9.92 10.04 -10.26
CA ARG A 387 -10.23 8.66 -10.57
C ARG A 387 -10.42 7.87 -9.29
N VAL A 388 -11.35 6.95 -9.31
CA VAL A 388 -11.69 6.09 -8.17
C VAL A 388 -11.58 4.64 -8.57
N VAL A 389 -11.08 3.84 -7.66
CA VAL A 389 -11.01 2.38 -7.72
C VAL A 389 -11.84 1.81 -6.58
N GLU A 390 -12.64 0.80 -6.83
CA GLU A 390 -13.39 0.09 -5.78
C GLU A 390 -12.48 -0.94 -5.11
N ASP A 391 -11.88 -0.55 -3.97
CA ASP A 391 -10.99 -1.39 -3.16
C ASP A 391 -11.13 -1.03 -1.68
N PRO A 392 -11.04 -2.00 -0.74
CA PRO A 392 -11.11 -1.73 0.70
C PRO A 392 -9.86 -1.06 1.27
N GLY A 393 -8.69 -1.26 0.66
CA GLY A 393 -7.40 -0.93 1.25
C GLY A 393 -7.00 0.54 1.13
N HIS A 394 -6.22 1.01 2.10
CA HIS A 394 -5.52 2.28 1.96
C HIS A 394 -4.49 2.19 0.84
N CYS A 395 -4.66 3.01 -0.20
CA CYS A 395 -3.85 2.96 -1.41
C CYS A 395 -3.84 1.58 -2.10
N GLY A 396 -4.93 0.82 -2.02
CA GLY A 396 -5.07 -0.53 -2.58
C GLY A 396 -5.12 -0.55 -4.10
N PHE A 397 -4.17 0.14 -4.75
CA PHE A 397 -4.07 0.17 -6.20
C PHE A 397 -3.18 -0.94 -6.71
N SER A 398 -3.59 -1.54 -7.81
CA SER A 398 -2.70 -2.34 -8.62
C SER A 398 -1.61 -1.47 -9.28
N THR A 399 -0.51 -2.07 -9.69
CA THR A 399 0.50 -1.35 -10.45
C THR A 399 -0.04 -0.93 -11.82
N ALA A 400 -0.88 -1.75 -12.46
CA ALA A 400 -1.52 -1.43 -13.74
C ALA A 400 -2.43 -0.19 -13.64
N GLU A 401 -3.18 -0.04 -12.54
CA GLU A 401 -3.99 1.16 -12.28
C GLU A 401 -3.14 2.41 -12.09
N GLN A 402 -2.00 2.30 -11.39
CA GLN A 402 -1.03 3.39 -11.25
C GLN A 402 -0.40 3.76 -12.61
N GLU A 403 0.00 2.77 -13.40
CA GLU A 403 0.54 2.94 -14.76
C GLU A 403 -0.47 3.62 -15.68
N ALA A 404 -1.73 3.16 -15.68
CA ALA A 404 -2.80 3.76 -16.48
C ALA A 404 -3.13 5.20 -16.06
N ALA A 405 -3.06 5.51 -14.76
CA ALA A 405 -3.23 6.87 -14.26
C ALA A 405 -2.05 7.76 -14.65
N PHE A 406 -0.82 7.24 -14.58
CA PHE A 406 0.39 7.96 -15.01
C PHE A 406 0.37 8.20 -16.53
N GLN A 407 0.07 7.20 -17.36
CA GLN A 407 -0.03 7.37 -18.80
C GLN A 407 -1.09 8.42 -19.18
N ALA A 408 -2.24 8.40 -18.51
CA ALA A 408 -3.28 9.41 -18.73
C ALA A 408 -2.82 10.84 -18.37
N LEU A 409 -1.98 10.98 -17.34
CA LEU A 409 -1.35 12.26 -17.00
C LEU A 409 -0.38 12.71 -18.11
N VAL A 410 0.44 11.79 -18.61
CA VAL A 410 1.38 12.05 -19.72
C VAL A 410 0.62 12.53 -20.95
N ASP A 411 -0.44 11.82 -21.35
CA ASP A 411 -1.24 12.20 -22.53
C ASP A 411 -1.89 13.57 -22.35
N TRP A 412 -2.37 13.87 -21.16
CA TRP A 412 -2.93 15.19 -20.87
C TRP A 412 -1.88 16.31 -20.94
N VAL A 413 -0.73 16.09 -20.32
CA VAL A 413 0.33 17.11 -20.22
C VAL A 413 1.03 17.32 -21.58
N GLU A 414 1.38 16.25 -22.28
CA GLU A 414 2.18 16.32 -23.50
C GLU A 414 1.35 16.56 -24.76
N HIS A 415 0.09 16.07 -24.80
CA HIS A 415 -0.77 16.12 -25.98
C HIS A 415 -2.01 17.00 -25.78
N GLY A 416 -2.36 17.34 -24.53
CA GLY A 416 -3.56 18.12 -24.22
C GLY A 416 -4.83 17.26 -24.12
N ASP A 417 -4.70 15.94 -24.13
CA ASP A 417 -5.79 14.98 -24.08
C ASP A 417 -6.25 14.78 -22.63
N ARG A 418 -7.08 15.72 -22.14
CA ARG A 418 -7.60 15.67 -20.77
C ARG A 418 -8.40 14.37 -20.55
N PRO A 419 -7.99 13.50 -19.61
CA PRO A 419 -8.67 12.22 -19.41
C PRO A 419 -10.03 12.37 -18.73
N GLU A 420 -10.80 11.29 -18.80
CA GLU A 420 -12.04 11.16 -18.04
C GLU A 420 -11.73 10.83 -16.56
N GLY A 421 -12.65 11.22 -15.69
CA GLY A 421 -12.59 10.98 -14.25
C GLY A 421 -13.94 10.54 -13.70
N THR A 422 -13.97 10.19 -12.43
CA THR A 422 -15.16 9.87 -11.64
C THR A 422 -15.84 11.15 -11.16
N ASN A 423 -17.17 11.19 -11.21
CA ASN A 423 -17.94 12.28 -10.64
C ASN A 423 -18.09 12.09 -9.11
N LEU A 424 -17.33 12.83 -8.32
CA LEU A 424 -17.41 12.84 -6.86
C LEU A 424 -18.32 13.97 -6.31
N ALA A 425 -19.06 14.68 -7.15
CA ALA A 425 -20.00 15.72 -6.74
C ALA A 425 -21.36 15.14 -6.34
N VAL A 426 -21.37 14.00 -5.69
CA VAL A 426 -22.56 13.27 -5.23
C VAL A 426 -22.40 12.91 -3.75
N ASP A 427 -23.55 12.83 -3.03
CA ASP A 427 -23.56 12.50 -1.60
C ASP A 427 -23.60 10.97 -1.36
N ASP A 428 -24.00 10.19 -2.36
CA ASP A 428 -24.07 8.73 -2.35
C ASP A 428 -23.10 8.19 -3.40
N LEU A 429 -22.08 7.48 -2.94
CA LEU A 429 -21.03 6.91 -3.77
C LEU A 429 -21.23 5.42 -4.06
N THR A 430 -22.42 4.86 -3.79
CA THR A 430 -22.73 3.44 -4.07
C THR A 430 -22.98 3.15 -5.55
N ASP A 431 -23.23 4.18 -6.36
CA ASP A 431 -23.46 4.06 -7.81
C ASP A 431 -22.66 5.14 -8.55
N LEU A 432 -21.33 4.99 -8.53
CA LEU A 432 -20.43 5.90 -9.21
C LEU A 432 -20.63 5.82 -10.73
N ASP A 433 -20.60 6.95 -11.42
CA ASP A 433 -20.75 7.04 -12.86
C ASP A 433 -19.62 6.33 -13.62
N ARG A 434 -18.48 6.17 -12.98
CA ARG A 434 -17.29 5.48 -13.51
C ARG A 434 -16.28 5.16 -12.42
N THR A 435 -15.67 3.99 -12.53
CA THR A 435 -14.51 3.53 -11.75
C THR A 435 -13.39 3.09 -12.68
N PHE A 436 -12.21 2.85 -12.16
CA PHE A 436 -10.98 2.66 -12.96
C PHE A 436 -10.19 1.40 -12.53
N GLU A 437 -10.87 0.41 -11.99
CA GLU A 437 -10.28 -0.89 -11.68
C GLU A 437 -9.84 -1.60 -12.97
N ASP A 438 -8.68 -2.23 -12.91
CA ASP A 438 -8.20 -3.13 -13.98
C ASP A 438 -8.82 -4.53 -13.89
N HIS A 439 -9.31 -4.93 -12.70
CA HIS A 439 -9.98 -6.21 -12.44
C HIS A 439 -10.95 -6.09 -11.25
N PRO A 440 -11.97 -6.96 -11.16
CA PRO A 440 -12.86 -7.00 -10.00
C PRO A 440 -12.11 -7.27 -8.71
N ARG A 441 -12.35 -6.47 -7.67
CA ARG A 441 -11.78 -6.71 -6.35
C ARG A 441 -12.49 -7.86 -5.65
N VAL A 442 -11.70 -8.69 -4.98
CA VAL A 442 -12.21 -9.81 -4.19
C VAL A 442 -12.54 -9.31 -2.79
N THR A 443 -13.82 -9.36 -2.40
CA THR A 443 -14.24 -9.01 -1.05
C THR A 443 -14.27 -10.23 -0.14
N SER A 444 -14.14 -10.00 1.17
CA SER A 444 -14.24 -11.07 2.17
C SER A 444 -15.60 -11.82 2.19
N GLU A 445 -16.64 -11.29 1.55
CA GLU A 445 -17.98 -11.88 1.64
C GLU A 445 -18.59 -12.37 0.31
N SER A 446 -18.14 -11.92 -0.88
CA SER A 446 -18.82 -12.22 -2.14
C SER A 446 -18.08 -13.12 -3.12
N ASP A 447 -16.73 -13.13 -3.15
CA ASP A 447 -16.01 -13.65 -4.31
C ASP A 447 -14.89 -14.67 -3.99
N GLY A 448 -15.23 -15.69 -3.23
CA GLY A 448 -14.29 -16.81 -3.06
C GLY A 448 -13.28 -16.62 -1.94
N VAL A 449 -13.59 -15.79 -0.93
CA VAL A 449 -12.84 -15.71 0.32
C VAL A 449 -13.73 -16.19 1.47
N VAL A 450 -13.18 -17.01 2.35
CA VAL A 450 -13.80 -17.35 3.63
C VAL A 450 -13.04 -16.68 4.76
N THR A 451 -13.76 -16.14 5.74
CA THR A 451 -13.17 -15.49 6.90
C THR A 451 -13.17 -16.44 8.09
N LEU A 452 -11.99 -16.66 8.67
CA LEU A 452 -11.80 -17.39 9.91
C LEU A 452 -11.61 -16.39 11.05
N ARG A 453 -12.59 -16.30 11.96
CA ARG A 453 -12.52 -15.49 13.17
C ARG A 453 -12.33 -16.39 14.37
N GLY A 454 -11.44 -16.03 15.29
CA GLY A 454 -11.26 -16.93 16.40
C GLY A 454 -10.25 -16.51 17.45
N ARG A 455 -9.89 -17.52 18.25
CA ARG A 455 -8.86 -17.36 19.28
C ARG A 455 -7.75 -18.37 19.08
N ALA A 456 -6.52 -17.82 19.07
CA ALA A 456 -5.29 -18.59 19.05
C ALA A 456 -4.77 -18.77 20.48
N ARG A 457 -4.34 -19.99 20.81
CA ARG A 457 -3.78 -20.32 22.11
C ARG A 457 -2.48 -21.12 21.95
N LEU A 458 -1.59 -20.96 22.91
CA LEU A 458 -0.40 -21.80 23.09
C LEU A 458 -0.38 -22.27 24.52
N ASP A 459 -0.39 -23.60 24.75
CA ASP A 459 -0.48 -24.21 26.08
C ASP A 459 -1.70 -23.71 26.90
N GLY A 460 -2.81 -23.42 26.19
CA GLY A 460 -4.07 -22.95 26.78
C GLY A 460 -4.14 -21.45 27.08
N GLU A 461 -3.02 -20.73 26.96
CA GLU A 461 -2.96 -19.26 27.14
C GLU A 461 -3.16 -18.53 25.80
N PRO A 462 -3.71 -17.29 25.79
CA PRO A 462 -3.84 -16.50 24.58
C PRO A 462 -2.49 -16.31 23.87
N LEU A 463 -2.47 -16.51 22.56
CA LEU A 463 -1.26 -16.39 21.75
C LEU A 463 -1.23 -15.05 21.02
N ASP A 464 -0.30 -14.18 21.39
CA ASP A 464 0.01 -12.98 20.62
C ASP A 464 1.01 -13.33 19.52
N ALA A 465 0.55 -13.30 18.30
CA ALA A 465 1.36 -13.61 17.12
C ALA A 465 1.55 -12.37 16.27
N ARG A 466 2.73 -12.20 15.67
CA ARG A 466 3.02 -11.09 14.77
C ARG A 466 2.12 -11.11 13.53
N TRP A 467 1.80 -12.30 13.04
CA TRP A 467 0.95 -12.56 11.90
C TRP A 467 0.58 -14.04 11.85
N MET A 468 -0.50 -14.34 11.18
CA MET A 468 -1.03 -15.69 11.04
C MET A 468 -1.16 -16.05 9.57
N GLY A 469 -0.65 -17.20 9.18
CA GLY A 469 -0.73 -17.73 7.83
C GLY A 469 -1.67 -18.91 7.72
N ALA A 470 -2.27 -19.08 6.54
CA ALA A 470 -3.09 -20.22 6.19
C ALA A 470 -2.53 -20.92 4.95
N VAL A 471 -2.41 -22.23 5.03
CA VAL A 471 -2.18 -23.06 3.86
C VAL A 471 -3.34 -24.03 3.71
N VAL A 472 -3.71 -24.32 2.47
CA VAL A 472 -4.72 -25.33 2.17
C VAL A 472 -4.05 -26.55 1.57
N ARG A 473 -4.41 -27.73 2.10
CA ARG A 473 -3.96 -29.01 1.55
C ARG A 473 -5.06 -29.62 0.70
N HIS A 474 -4.74 -29.88 -0.57
CA HIS A 474 -5.64 -30.57 -1.49
C HIS A 474 -4.85 -31.43 -2.47
N ASP A 475 -5.22 -32.71 -2.64
CA ASP A 475 -4.58 -33.69 -3.52
C ASP A 475 -3.04 -33.76 -3.39
N GLY A 476 -2.53 -33.57 -2.17
CA GLY A 476 -1.09 -33.56 -1.89
C GLY A 476 -0.38 -32.22 -2.15
N LEU A 477 -1.03 -31.28 -2.83
CA LEU A 477 -0.56 -29.91 -2.96
C LEU A 477 -0.85 -29.12 -1.69
N VAL A 478 0.06 -28.21 -1.34
CA VAL A 478 -0.09 -27.29 -0.23
C VAL A 478 0.11 -25.89 -0.76
N THR A 479 -0.95 -25.08 -0.71
CA THR A 479 -0.98 -23.75 -1.29
C THR A 479 -1.16 -22.71 -0.19
N PRO A 480 -0.32 -21.68 -0.10
CA PRO A 480 -0.56 -20.51 0.74
C PRO A 480 -1.81 -19.77 0.25
N CYS A 481 -2.81 -19.63 1.12
CA CYS A 481 -4.15 -19.16 0.72
C CYS A 481 -4.66 -18.00 1.59
N ASN A 482 -3.83 -17.39 2.40
CA ASN A 482 -4.23 -16.22 3.18
C ASN A 482 -4.34 -14.97 2.30
N VAL A 483 -5.40 -14.19 2.51
CA VAL A 483 -5.60 -12.89 1.85
C VAL A 483 -4.64 -11.86 2.44
N THR A 484 -4.55 -11.84 3.78
CA THR A 484 -3.63 -11.01 4.55
C THR A 484 -2.90 -11.86 5.58
N LEU A 485 -1.93 -11.29 6.26
CA LEU A 485 -1.21 -11.92 7.38
C LEU A 485 -1.54 -11.15 8.68
N PRO A 486 -2.77 -11.29 9.22
CA PRO A 486 -3.18 -10.53 10.38
C PRO A 486 -2.37 -10.93 11.62
N PRO A 487 -2.10 -9.98 12.53
CA PRO A 487 -1.63 -10.31 13.87
C PRO A 487 -2.72 -11.00 14.68
N SER A 488 -2.35 -11.67 15.76
CA SER A 488 -3.29 -11.98 16.84
C SER A 488 -2.99 -11.11 18.05
N ASP A 489 -4.03 -10.49 18.60
CA ASP A 489 -3.93 -9.70 19.82
C ASP A 489 -4.77 -10.35 20.93
N ASN A 490 -4.16 -10.58 22.09
CA ASN A 490 -4.76 -11.33 23.18
C ASN A 490 -5.41 -12.65 22.70
N GLY A 491 -4.75 -13.28 21.73
CA GLY A 491 -5.19 -14.50 21.07
C GLY A 491 -6.30 -14.34 20.03
N ARG A 492 -6.89 -13.17 19.84
CA ARG A 492 -7.93 -12.95 18.83
C ARG A 492 -7.31 -12.74 17.45
N PHE A 493 -7.93 -13.29 16.42
CA PHE A 493 -7.53 -13.09 15.03
C PHE A 493 -8.73 -13.10 14.08
N GLU A 494 -8.56 -12.45 12.96
CA GLU A 494 -9.44 -12.52 11.79
C GLU A 494 -8.59 -12.75 10.56
N LEU A 495 -8.83 -13.82 9.81
CA LEU A 495 -8.00 -14.28 8.70
C LEU A 495 -8.87 -14.61 7.50
N GLY A 496 -8.65 -13.90 6.39
CA GLY A 496 -9.21 -14.24 5.10
C GLY A 496 -8.43 -15.37 4.44
N VAL A 497 -9.14 -16.36 3.89
CA VAL A 497 -8.55 -17.50 3.18
C VAL A 497 -9.23 -17.65 1.82
N TYR A 498 -8.46 -17.61 0.74
CA TYR A 498 -8.97 -17.73 -0.63
C TYR A 498 -9.60 -19.11 -0.89
N ALA A 499 -10.71 -19.11 -1.61
CA ALA A 499 -11.27 -20.30 -2.23
C ALA A 499 -10.59 -20.61 -3.57
N ASP A 500 -10.76 -21.84 -4.09
CA ASP A 500 -10.13 -22.32 -5.34
C ASP A 500 -10.58 -21.53 -6.57
N GLU A 501 -11.78 -20.98 -6.56
CA GLU A 501 -12.29 -20.08 -7.60
C GLU A 501 -11.61 -18.71 -7.64
N ALA A 502 -11.15 -18.22 -6.49
CA ALA A 502 -10.44 -16.94 -6.39
C ALA A 502 -8.91 -17.10 -6.47
N SER A 503 -8.38 -18.24 -6.02
CA SER A 503 -6.95 -18.54 -6.12
C SER A 503 -6.76 -20.05 -6.31
N ALA A 504 -6.23 -20.44 -7.46
CA ALA A 504 -6.04 -21.83 -7.85
C ALA A 504 -5.26 -22.62 -6.79
N GLY A 505 -5.77 -23.81 -6.43
CA GLY A 505 -5.18 -24.67 -5.40
C GLY A 505 -5.56 -24.31 -3.97
N CYS A 506 -6.35 -23.25 -3.77
CA CYS A 506 -6.86 -22.85 -2.46
C CYS A 506 -8.11 -23.65 -2.02
N GLY A 507 -8.84 -23.13 -1.03
CA GLY A 507 -9.84 -23.93 -0.33
C GLY A 507 -11.12 -24.18 -1.14
N ARG A 508 -11.64 -25.37 -0.99
CA ARG A 508 -12.95 -25.78 -1.51
C ARG A 508 -13.61 -26.75 -0.53
N ARG A 509 -14.88 -27.06 -0.75
CA ARG A 509 -15.60 -27.98 0.13
C ARG A 509 -14.83 -29.30 0.27
N GLY A 510 -14.49 -29.65 1.50
CA GLY A 510 -13.71 -30.84 1.85
C GLY A 510 -12.21 -30.62 1.94
N SER A 511 -11.71 -29.40 1.73
CA SER A 511 -10.33 -29.03 2.05
C SER A 511 -10.14 -28.82 3.55
N ASP A 512 -8.91 -28.98 4.00
CA ASP A 512 -8.44 -28.62 5.33
C ASP A 512 -7.58 -27.35 5.25
N VAL A 513 -7.89 -26.36 6.08
CA VAL A 513 -7.05 -25.18 6.29
C VAL A 513 -6.11 -25.42 7.46
N LEU A 514 -4.83 -25.29 7.22
CA LEU A 514 -3.79 -25.50 8.21
C LEU A 514 -3.22 -24.12 8.59
N LEU A 515 -3.38 -23.74 9.85
CA LEU A 515 -2.91 -22.45 10.35
C LEU A 515 -1.51 -22.58 10.94
N TRP A 516 -0.72 -21.54 10.77
CA TRP A 516 0.61 -21.46 11.32
C TRP A 516 0.96 -20.01 11.68
N THR A 517 1.94 -19.82 12.56
CA THR A 517 2.36 -18.50 13.02
C THR A 517 3.77 -18.52 13.60
N TYR A 518 4.23 -17.38 14.12
CA TYR A 518 5.46 -17.27 14.90
C TYR A 518 5.20 -16.65 16.28
N ALA A 519 5.84 -17.22 17.31
CA ALA A 519 6.02 -16.59 18.60
C ALA A 519 7.52 -16.23 18.76
N GLY A 520 7.85 -14.94 18.66
CA GLY A 520 9.25 -14.54 18.48
C GLY A 520 9.80 -15.11 17.17
N ASP A 521 10.91 -15.87 17.26
CA ASP A 521 11.53 -16.56 16.11
C ASP A 521 11.09 -18.01 15.97
N GLN A 522 10.20 -18.49 16.85
CA GLN A 522 9.75 -19.87 16.85
C GLN A 522 8.48 -20.04 16.03
N ARG A 523 8.54 -20.89 15.01
CA ARG A 523 7.37 -21.28 14.21
C ARG A 523 6.45 -22.19 15.03
N LEU A 524 5.15 -21.91 14.96
CA LEU A 524 4.09 -22.62 15.62
C LEU A 524 3.06 -23.12 14.61
N PHE A 525 2.45 -24.26 14.87
CA PHE A 525 1.47 -24.90 14.00
C PHE A 525 0.20 -25.21 14.77
N ALA A 526 -0.95 -25.06 14.12
CA ALA A 526 -2.22 -25.50 14.68
C ALA A 526 -2.20 -27.01 14.94
N THR A 527 -2.71 -27.42 16.09
CA THR A 527 -2.73 -28.84 16.49
C THR A 527 -3.83 -29.65 15.80
N ALA A 528 -4.81 -28.97 15.16
CA ALA A 528 -5.87 -29.58 14.38
C ALA A 528 -6.15 -28.72 13.12
N PRO A 529 -6.52 -29.35 11.99
CA PRO A 529 -6.92 -28.61 10.81
C PRO A 529 -8.26 -27.91 11.04
N VAL A 530 -8.45 -26.77 10.41
CA VAL A 530 -9.74 -26.09 10.32
C VAL A 530 -10.44 -26.59 9.06
N PRO A 531 -11.59 -27.27 9.16
CA PRO A 531 -12.35 -27.69 7.99
C PRO A 531 -12.79 -26.47 7.18
N TRP A 532 -12.76 -26.57 5.86
CA TRP A 532 -13.25 -25.51 4.99
C TRP A 532 -14.70 -25.14 5.35
N PRO A 533 -15.00 -23.85 5.65
CA PRO A 533 -16.33 -23.43 6.04
C PRO A 533 -17.40 -23.73 5.00
N ALA A 534 -18.61 -24.06 5.45
CA ALA A 534 -19.75 -24.28 4.56
C ALA A 534 -20.39 -22.96 4.05
N ALA A 535 -20.06 -21.83 4.69
CA ALA A 535 -20.49 -20.48 4.37
C ALA A 535 -19.29 -19.53 4.51
N GLY A 536 -19.41 -18.28 4.04
CA GLY A 536 -18.34 -17.31 3.91
C GLY A 536 -17.55 -16.97 5.19
N ALA A 537 -18.02 -17.36 6.40
CA ALA A 537 -17.29 -17.13 7.65
C ALA A 537 -17.43 -18.31 8.62
N ALA A 538 -16.41 -18.51 9.47
CA ALA A 538 -16.45 -19.48 10.57
C ALA A 538 -15.76 -18.95 11.81
N SER A 539 -16.33 -19.26 12.99
CA SER A 539 -15.68 -19.05 14.28
C SER A 539 -14.87 -20.29 14.66
N VAL A 540 -13.60 -20.09 15.03
CA VAL A 540 -12.66 -21.17 15.31
C VAL A 540 -11.88 -20.92 16.60
N GLU A 541 -11.62 -21.98 17.35
CA GLU A 541 -10.66 -21.97 18.47
C GLU A 541 -9.46 -22.82 18.02
N VAL A 542 -8.26 -22.24 18.06
CA VAL A 542 -7.06 -22.87 17.53
C VAL A 542 -6.00 -22.97 18.59
N GLU A 543 -5.61 -24.19 18.91
CA GLU A 543 -4.46 -24.46 19.78
C GLU A 543 -3.22 -24.66 18.93
N PHE A 544 -2.16 -23.95 19.25
CA PHE A 544 -0.88 -24.03 18.56
C PHE A 544 0.14 -24.85 19.35
N SER A 545 1.11 -25.40 18.66
CA SER A 545 2.20 -26.22 19.21
C SER A 545 3.50 -25.94 18.45
N THR A 546 4.62 -26.14 19.15
CA THR A 546 5.95 -26.11 18.55
C THR A 546 6.25 -27.35 17.69
N SER A 547 5.52 -28.45 17.93
CA SER A 547 5.54 -29.62 17.06
C SER A 547 4.48 -29.50 15.99
N ASP A 548 4.74 -30.02 14.82
CA ASP A 548 3.77 -30.16 13.74
C ASP A 548 3.09 -31.54 13.80
N PRO A 549 1.98 -31.70 14.56
CA PRO A 549 1.35 -33.01 14.78
C PRO A 549 0.62 -33.53 13.54
N LEU A 550 0.41 -32.66 12.54
CA LEU A 550 -0.36 -33.00 11.36
C LEU A 550 0.56 -33.29 10.14
N GLY A 551 1.90 -33.18 10.32
CA GLY A 551 2.79 -33.00 9.17
C GLY A 551 2.25 -31.84 8.33
N ALA A 552 1.79 -30.82 9.02
CA ALA A 552 0.83 -29.85 8.53
C ALA A 552 1.51 -28.78 7.69
N ALA A 553 2.78 -28.53 7.92
CA ALA A 553 3.63 -27.92 6.96
C ALA A 553 4.50 -29.02 6.36
N PRO A 554 4.07 -29.67 5.28
CA PRO A 554 5.05 -30.31 4.43
C PRO A 554 6.10 -29.23 4.19
N ALA A 555 7.37 -29.63 4.32
CA ALA A 555 8.46 -28.76 3.99
C ALA A 555 8.22 -28.22 2.58
N ILE A 556 7.58 -27.06 2.47
CA ILE A 556 7.35 -26.36 1.20
C ILE A 556 8.45 -25.32 1.02
N THR A 557 8.82 -25.08 -0.22
CA THR A 557 9.54 -23.89 -0.62
C THR A 557 8.48 -22.86 -1.01
N GLU A 558 8.46 -21.72 -0.38
CA GLU A 558 7.57 -20.64 -0.76
C GLU A 558 8.27 -19.68 -1.73
N PHE A 559 7.62 -19.36 -2.82
CA PHE A 559 8.01 -18.28 -3.70
C PHE A 559 6.90 -17.23 -3.73
N SER A 560 7.30 -15.97 -3.69
CA SER A 560 6.38 -14.85 -3.84
C SER A 560 7.04 -13.80 -4.74
N GLY A 561 6.24 -13.02 -5.45
CA GLY A 561 6.73 -11.98 -6.33
C GLY A 561 5.66 -11.52 -7.29
N GLU A 562 6.06 -10.71 -8.22
CA GLU A 562 5.21 -10.13 -9.24
C GLU A 562 5.44 -10.86 -10.57
N VAL A 563 4.48 -10.74 -11.49
CA VAL A 563 4.61 -11.31 -12.85
C VAL A 563 4.56 -10.18 -13.85
N TYR A 564 5.57 -10.12 -14.71
CA TYR A 564 5.69 -9.10 -15.75
C TYR A 564 5.68 -9.73 -17.14
N ASP A 565 5.26 -8.94 -18.14
CA ASP A 565 5.55 -9.26 -19.53
C ASP A 565 6.97 -8.74 -19.93
N ASP A 566 7.42 -9.10 -21.12
CA ASP A 566 8.72 -8.69 -21.67
C ASP A 566 8.77 -7.19 -22.05
N ALA A 567 7.63 -6.47 -22.02
CA ALA A 567 7.55 -5.02 -22.16
C ALA A 567 7.61 -4.30 -20.80
N GLY A 568 7.62 -5.04 -19.68
CA GLY A 568 7.68 -4.51 -18.32
C GLY A 568 6.33 -4.18 -17.71
N HIS A 569 5.21 -4.55 -18.36
CA HIS A 569 3.89 -4.41 -17.76
C HIS A 569 3.64 -5.58 -16.83
N ARG A 570 2.98 -5.31 -15.72
CA ARG A 570 2.55 -6.34 -14.78
C ARG A 570 1.37 -7.14 -15.35
N ARG A 571 1.34 -8.43 -15.06
CA ARG A 571 0.20 -9.31 -15.42
C ARG A 571 -0.96 -9.10 -14.46
N GLU A 572 -2.16 -9.10 -15.02
CA GLU A 572 -3.42 -8.92 -14.29
C GLU A 572 -3.66 -10.05 -13.26
N ALA A 573 -4.46 -9.73 -12.24
CA ALA A 573 -4.94 -10.70 -11.27
C ALA A 573 -5.77 -11.81 -11.94
N GLY A 574 -5.73 -13.00 -11.33
CA GLY A 574 -6.42 -14.19 -11.84
C GLY A 574 -5.57 -15.08 -12.74
N GLY A 575 -4.45 -14.61 -13.26
CA GLY A 575 -3.48 -15.43 -13.99
C GLY A 575 -2.99 -16.62 -13.16
N ARG A 576 -2.88 -17.80 -13.78
CA ARG A 576 -2.49 -19.04 -13.11
C ARG A 576 -0.97 -19.23 -13.13
N VAL A 577 -0.36 -19.38 -11.97
CA VAL A 577 1.07 -19.67 -11.80
C VAL A 577 1.24 -21.13 -11.39
N GLU A 578 2.07 -21.85 -12.12
CA GLU A 578 2.41 -23.27 -11.88
C GLU A 578 3.91 -23.42 -11.67
N ALA A 579 4.30 -24.22 -10.69
CA ALA A 579 5.69 -24.53 -10.38
C ALA A 579 6.00 -26.00 -10.62
N TYR A 580 7.01 -26.26 -11.42
CA TYR A 580 7.43 -27.60 -11.80
C TYR A 580 8.85 -27.89 -11.30
N VAL A 581 9.06 -29.07 -10.74
CA VAL A 581 10.40 -29.66 -10.54
C VAL A 581 10.56 -30.74 -11.59
N SER A 582 11.47 -30.54 -12.52
CA SER A 582 11.57 -31.38 -13.74
C SER A 582 10.24 -31.34 -14.54
N THR A 583 9.51 -32.46 -14.62
CA THR A 583 8.19 -32.54 -15.28
C THR A 583 7.02 -32.69 -14.29
N THR A 584 7.31 -32.70 -13.00
CA THR A 584 6.29 -32.90 -11.97
C THR A 584 5.76 -31.53 -11.52
N LEU A 585 4.43 -31.34 -11.58
CA LEU A 585 3.75 -30.19 -11.01
C LEU A 585 3.84 -30.26 -9.48
N CYS A 586 4.46 -29.26 -8.87
CA CYS A 586 4.75 -29.23 -7.43
C CYS A 586 4.08 -28.07 -6.70
N GLY A 587 3.46 -27.15 -7.42
CA GLY A 587 2.74 -26.02 -6.85
C GLY A 587 1.85 -25.35 -7.88
N VAL A 588 0.76 -24.75 -7.42
CA VAL A 588 -0.11 -23.87 -8.20
C VAL A 588 -0.55 -22.69 -7.34
N ALA A 589 -0.73 -21.55 -7.97
CA ALA A 589 -1.28 -20.35 -7.36
C ALA A 589 -1.96 -19.50 -8.44
N SER A 590 -2.64 -18.44 -8.04
CA SER A 590 -3.06 -17.37 -8.96
C SER A 590 -2.33 -16.08 -8.62
N ILE A 591 -2.19 -15.20 -9.60
CA ILE A 591 -1.83 -13.81 -9.38
C ILE A 591 -3.02 -13.19 -8.63
N ARG A 592 -2.78 -12.62 -7.46
CA ARG A 592 -3.82 -12.10 -6.55
C ARG A 592 -4.18 -10.65 -6.90
N GLY A 593 -5.22 -10.13 -6.28
CA GLY A 593 -5.67 -8.74 -6.45
C GLY A 593 -4.63 -7.68 -6.09
N SER A 594 -3.61 -8.03 -5.29
CA SER A 594 -2.40 -7.24 -5.07
C SER A 594 -1.34 -7.41 -6.16
N GLU A 595 -1.69 -8.12 -7.27
CA GLU A 595 -0.83 -8.45 -8.41
C GLU A 595 0.43 -9.25 -8.08
N ILE A 596 0.47 -9.83 -6.90
CA ILE A 596 1.53 -10.74 -6.47
C ILE A 596 1.05 -12.20 -6.56
N TYR A 597 1.96 -13.11 -6.85
CA TYR A 597 1.73 -14.52 -6.61
C TYR A 597 2.42 -14.96 -5.31
N VAL A 598 1.82 -15.92 -4.61
CA VAL A 598 2.44 -16.65 -3.51
C VAL A 598 2.18 -18.14 -3.76
N ILE A 599 3.24 -18.89 -4.03
CA ILE A 599 3.15 -20.31 -4.39
C ILE A 599 3.98 -21.18 -3.46
N GLY A 600 3.36 -22.22 -2.91
CA GLY A 600 4.04 -23.28 -2.17
C GLY A 600 4.48 -24.40 -3.12
N VAL A 601 5.77 -24.66 -3.19
CA VAL A 601 6.34 -25.78 -3.95
C VAL A 601 6.55 -26.97 -3.01
N ALA A 602 5.80 -28.03 -3.21
CA ALA A 602 5.84 -29.24 -2.39
C ALA A 602 7.21 -29.91 -2.39
N GLY A 603 7.56 -30.52 -1.26
CA GLY A 603 8.72 -31.41 -1.14
C GLY A 603 8.40 -32.86 -1.54
N PRO A 604 9.43 -33.74 -1.61
CA PRO A 604 9.28 -35.14 -2.04
C PRO A 604 8.40 -35.98 -1.13
N ASP A 605 8.25 -35.58 0.14
CA ASP A 605 7.40 -36.27 1.12
C ASP A 605 5.90 -36.04 0.84
N SER A 606 5.55 -34.97 0.14
CA SER A 606 4.18 -34.63 -0.25
C SER A 606 3.85 -35.11 -1.66
N ILE A 607 4.75 -34.84 -2.63
CA ILE A 607 4.56 -35.22 -4.02
C ILE A 607 5.83 -35.93 -4.54
N PRO A 608 5.76 -37.23 -4.83
CA PRO A 608 6.88 -37.94 -5.46
C PRO A 608 7.30 -37.26 -6.75
N GLY A 609 8.59 -36.91 -6.86
CA GLY A 609 9.13 -36.16 -8.00
C GLY A 609 9.44 -34.67 -7.72
N CYS A 610 8.88 -34.10 -6.68
CA CYS A 610 9.19 -32.74 -6.23
C CYS A 610 10.47 -32.71 -5.36
N THR A 611 11.60 -33.09 -5.97
CA THR A 611 12.85 -33.33 -5.23
C THR A 611 13.42 -32.05 -4.62
N ALA A 612 13.85 -32.15 -3.35
CA ALA A 612 14.59 -31.09 -2.68
C ALA A 612 15.93 -30.84 -3.41
N GLY A 613 16.31 -29.58 -3.55
CA GLY A 613 17.49 -29.14 -4.31
C GLY A 613 17.28 -29.15 -5.84
N GLY A 614 16.12 -29.59 -6.33
CA GLY A 614 15.79 -29.54 -7.75
C GLY A 614 15.47 -28.12 -8.22
N PRO A 615 15.81 -27.80 -9.50
CA PRO A 615 15.41 -26.50 -10.07
C PRO A 615 13.90 -26.44 -10.23
N VAL A 616 13.31 -25.30 -9.82
CA VAL A 616 11.90 -24.99 -10.00
C VAL A 616 11.74 -24.11 -11.22
N ARG A 617 10.93 -24.56 -12.17
CA ARG A 617 10.52 -23.83 -13.36
C ARG A 617 9.10 -23.32 -13.17
N PHE A 618 8.84 -22.09 -13.55
CA PHE A 618 7.52 -21.47 -13.45
C PHE A 618 6.86 -21.37 -14.82
N VAL A 619 5.55 -21.52 -14.84
CA VAL A 619 4.69 -21.35 -16.03
C VAL A 619 3.52 -20.47 -15.62
N VAL A 620 3.24 -19.40 -16.36
CA VAL A 620 2.13 -18.50 -16.12
C VAL A 620 1.21 -18.55 -17.33
N ASP A 621 -0.04 -18.96 -17.13
CA ASP A 621 -1.07 -19.11 -18.16
C ASP A 621 -0.62 -19.92 -19.40
N GLY A 622 0.32 -20.84 -19.21
CA GLY A 622 0.88 -21.69 -20.26
C GLY A 622 2.21 -21.20 -20.82
N ASP A 623 2.65 -20.00 -20.51
CA ASP A 623 3.92 -19.44 -20.93
C ASP A 623 5.01 -19.71 -19.88
N GLU A 624 6.20 -20.14 -20.32
CA GLU A 624 7.33 -20.41 -19.44
C GLU A 624 7.99 -19.09 -19.02
N ALA A 625 8.16 -18.87 -17.71
CA ALA A 625 8.88 -17.72 -17.18
C ALA A 625 10.39 -17.82 -17.41
N GLY A 626 11.05 -16.69 -17.59
CA GLY A 626 12.50 -16.61 -17.79
C GLY A 626 13.30 -16.98 -16.54
N GLU A 627 12.70 -16.82 -15.35
CA GLU A 627 13.31 -17.05 -14.05
C GLU A 627 13.05 -18.48 -13.55
N SER A 628 13.94 -18.94 -12.69
CA SER A 628 13.84 -20.24 -12.03
C SER A 628 14.32 -20.17 -10.59
N GLY A 629 13.75 -21.00 -9.73
CA GLY A 629 14.15 -21.14 -8.33
C GLY A 629 14.79 -22.47 -8.02
N THR A 630 15.00 -22.72 -6.74
CA THR A 630 15.44 -24.02 -6.22
C THR A 630 14.43 -24.52 -5.20
N ASN A 631 13.97 -25.76 -5.29
CA ASN A 631 13.11 -26.36 -4.28
C ASN A 631 13.92 -26.61 -3.01
N ALA A 632 13.91 -25.62 -2.11
CA ALA A 632 14.60 -25.63 -0.82
C ALA A 632 13.55 -25.56 0.30
N PRO A 633 13.01 -26.72 0.74
CA PRO A 633 11.96 -26.77 1.74
C PRO A 633 12.27 -25.94 2.98
N GLU A 634 11.25 -25.29 3.54
CA GLU A 634 11.32 -24.35 4.67
C GLU A 634 11.98 -22.99 4.35
N GLN A 635 12.21 -22.67 3.08
CA GLN A 635 12.70 -21.36 2.65
C GLN A 635 11.61 -20.59 1.93
N SER A 636 11.58 -19.28 2.13
CA SER A 636 10.81 -18.31 1.36
C SER A 636 11.77 -17.51 0.49
N THR A 637 11.39 -17.32 -0.77
CA THR A 637 12.20 -16.58 -1.75
C THR A 637 11.30 -15.60 -2.49
N HIS A 638 11.70 -14.33 -2.50
CA HIS A 638 11.08 -13.36 -3.40
C HIS A 638 11.68 -13.52 -4.79
N LEU A 639 10.85 -13.71 -5.80
CA LEU A 639 11.24 -13.95 -7.19
C LEU A 639 10.19 -13.40 -8.13
N ASP A 640 10.48 -12.30 -8.79
CA ASP A 640 9.62 -11.80 -9.87
C ASP A 640 9.77 -12.68 -11.10
N LEU A 641 8.68 -12.90 -11.82
CA LEU A 641 8.64 -13.72 -13.04
C LEU A 641 8.44 -12.83 -14.26
N THR A 642 9.10 -13.16 -15.35
CA THR A 642 8.93 -12.51 -16.66
C THR A 642 8.45 -13.53 -17.68
N VAL A 643 7.35 -13.24 -18.36
CA VAL A 643 6.77 -14.07 -19.41
C VAL A 643 6.58 -13.26 -20.70
N PRO A 644 6.47 -13.89 -21.89
CA PRO A 644 6.17 -13.16 -23.12
C PRO A 644 4.90 -12.33 -22.99
N ALA A 645 4.84 -11.19 -23.70
CA ALA A 645 3.61 -10.42 -23.84
C ALA A 645 2.51 -11.27 -24.50
N PRO A 646 1.22 -11.14 -24.11
CA PRO A 646 0.12 -11.95 -24.63
C PRO A 646 -0.16 -11.75 -26.11
#